data_97096ef497ed4d63fcbc6b8ffb277734
#
_entry.id   97096ef497ed4d63fcbc6b8ffb277734
#
_cell.length_a   1.000
_cell.length_b   1.000
_cell.length_c   1.000
_cell.angle_alpha   90.00
_cell.angle_beta   90.00
_cell.angle_gamma   90.00
#
_symmetry.space_group_name_H-M   'P 1'
#
loop_
_entity.id
_entity.type
_entity.pdbx_description
1 polymer ?
#
loop_
_entity_poly.entity_id
_entity_poly.type
_entity_poly.pdbx_seq_one_letter_code
_entity_poly.pdbx_strand_id
1 'polypeptide(L)'
;MLHPKLLHPQSIAVIGASDQIHTPGGKVLFNLISHGFNGELYGVNPKLTEVQGITCFQDVSQLPEVDMAIIAVAARFCVDIVRTLTQTKNTKAFIIFSAGFSEQDAAGKALEHEIVALIDQVGGTLLGPNNIGMFNTHFAGVFTTPIPSLDAQGVDFISGSGATAVFIMEAAMGKGLTFNSVYSVGNSAQIGVEDILQHLDETYVHGSSAPIKLLYIESIQQPQKLLKHARSLREKGAKIAAIKAGSSEAGSRAASSHTGAIANADTAVDTLFQKAGIIRCYGREELVHVAGILTYPQLKGKRIGIITHAGGPAVMLTDVLSKNGLEVPKITHPKTEELLSQLYPGSSVSNPIDFLATGTAQQLNTILTYCDKEFDEIDAMVVIFGSPGLFGVAEVYEVLEAQMKSARKPIYPILPSVINVKEEIESFVSHGNFAFFDEVSFGNALAKVAQTKTIETGVFHPKPDRQQALKKEIAGATGYLPPETINRLFQIMEIPIVPEQVLTHASDLDHIHITYPMVAKVVGPIHKTDVGGVRLNIADAAALQSHFESLMLLKDATGVLIQPMLTGMEIYVGAKKEGNFGHTIVCGLGGIMIEVMQDVSMGLTPLSKPEIEQMISRLKAYPMLQGIRGKKGIAIDQFAQVILKVSELVQYLPEIEELDINPLLATETEVVAVDARIRISNF
;
A
#
# COMPACT_ATOMS: atom_id res chain seq x y z
N MET A 1 9.78 10.40 17.92
CA MET A 1 10.20 9.05 18.38
C MET A 1 9.29 8.69 19.56
N LEU A 2 8.80 7.43 19.62
CA LEU A 2 7.95 7.00 20.74
C LEU A 2 8.75 7.05 22.05
N HIS A 3 8.11 7.55 23.12
CA HIS A 3 8.76 7.53 24.41
C HIS A 3 8.86 6.08 24.95
N PRO A 4 10.01 5.62 25.46
CA PRO A 4 10.19 4.23 25.91
C PRO A 4 9.16 3.75 26.93
N LYS A 5 8.64 4.65 27.78
CA LYS A 5 7.60 4.34 28.76
C LYS A 5 6.25 3.95 28.15
N LEU A 6 5.99 4.27 26.86
CA LEU A 6 4.81 3.76 26.14
C LEU A 6 4.93 2.25 25.85
N LEU A 7 6.15 1.77 25.63
CA LEU A 7 6.42 0.39 25.20
C LEU A 7 6.76 -0.53 26.37
N HIS A 8 7.45 0.01 27.37
CA HIS A 8 7.97 -0.73 28.52
C HIS A 8 7.74 0.06 29.83
N PRO A 9 6.48 0.32 30.21
CA PRO A 9 6.19 1.00 31.48
C PRO A 9 6.55 0.10 32.66
N GLN A 10 7.03 0.70 33.74
CA GLN A 10 7.23 0.03 35.02
C GLN A 10 6.05 0.27 35.98
N SER A 11 5.26 1.30 35.70
CA SER A 11 4.03 1.61 36.44
C SER A 11 2.93 2.12 35.51
N ILE A 12 1.70 1.65 35.72
CA ILE A 12 0.52 2.01 34.94
C ILE A 12 -0.60 2.47 35.87
N ALA A 13 -1.17 3.63 35.61
CA ALA A 13 -2.41 4.10 36.25
C ALA A 13 -3.60 3.98 35.29
N VAL A 14 -4.67 3.31 35.70
CA VAL A 14 -5.93 3.23 34.96
C VAL A 14 -6.91 4.25 35.53
N ILE A 15 -7.18 5.32 34.75
CA ILE A 15 -8.09 6.40 35.14
C ILE A 15 -9.49 6.03 34.67
N GLY A 16 -10.44 5.89 35.62
CA GLY A 16 -11.76 5.31 35.39
C GLY A 16 -11.77 3.79 35.62
N ALA A 17 -10.87 3.30 36.47
CA ALA A 17 -10.82 1.90 36.87
C ALA A 17 -12.14 1.45 37.52
N SER A 18 -12.53 0.20 37.30
CA SER A 18 -13.81 -0.36 37.75
C SER A 18 -13.72 -1.85 38.01
N ASP A 19 -14.49 -2.35 38.99
CA ASP A 19 -14.69 -3.79 39.17
C ASP A 19 -15.60 -4.41 38.08
N GLN A 20 -16.29 -3.56 37.34
CA GLN A 20 -17.17 -4.00 36.24
C GLN A 20 -16.34 -4.25 34.97
N ILE A 21 -16.00 -5.51 34.72
CA ILE A 21 -15.16 -5.93 33.58
C ILE A 21 -15.79 -5.69 32.20
N HIS A 22 -17.05 -5.30 32.13
CA HIS A 22 -17.73 -4.91 30.87
C HIS A 22 -17.59 -3.41 30.56
N THR A 23 -16.97 -2.63 31.44
CA THR A 23 -16.58 -1.24 31.17
C THR A 23 -15.15 -1.17 30.61
N PRO A 24 -14.79 -0.15 29.80
CA PRO A 24 -13.42 -0.04 29.28
C PRO A 24 -12.34 -0.02 30.36
N GLY A 25 -12.53 0.78 31.43
CA GLY A 25 -11.57 0.85 32.53
C GLY A 25 -11.48 -0.44 33.35
N GLY A 26 -12.60 -1.16 33.53
CA GLY A 26 -12.61 -2.45 34.20
C GLY A 26 -11.97 -3.54 33.35
N LYS A 27 -12.24 -3.56 32.02
CA LYS A 27 -11.71 -4.55 31.11
C LYS A 27 -10.19 -4.42 30.95
N VAL A 28 -9.67 -3.20 30.76
CA VAL A 28 -8.22 -3.01 30.60
C VAL A 28 -7.47 -3.40 31.86
N LEU A 29 -8.02 -3.07 33.03
CA LEU A 29 -7.42 -3.47 34.30
C LEU A 29 -7.39 -4.99 34.45
N PHE A 30 -8.51 -5.66 34.14
CA PHE A 30 -8.59 -7.13 34.10
C PHE A 30 -7.55 -7.73 33.14
N ASN A 31 -7.40 -7.17 31.94
CA ASN A 31 -6.43 -7.65 30.95
C ASN A 31 -4.98 -7.47 31.44
N LEU A 32 -4.63 -6.33 32.05
CA LEU A 32 -3.32 -6.08 32.61
C LEU A 32 -2.97 -7.11 33.70
N ILE A 33 -3.91 -7.38 34.62
CA ILE A 33 -3.73 -8.35 35.70
C ILE A 33 -3.63 -9.78 35.16
N SER A 34 -4.58 -10.20 34.31
CA SER A 34 -4.67 -11.57 33.83
C SER A 34 -3.56 -11.97 32.88
N HIS A 35 -2.94 -11.00 32.18
CA HIS A 35 -1.77 -11.22 31.33
C HIS A 35 -0.44 -10.95 32.03
N GLY A 36 -0.46 -10.83 33.38
CA GLY A 36 0.74 -10.86 34.20
C GLY A 36 1.65 -9.65 34.05
N PHE A 37 1.09 -8.44 33.97
CA PHE A 37 1.94 -7.24 34.02
C PHE A 37 2.77 -7.21 35.33
N ASN A 38 4.09 -7.17 35.20
CA ASN A 38 5.01 -7.29 36.34
C ASN A 38 5.35 -5.95 37.02
N GLY A 39 4.79 -4.83 36.51
CA GLY A 39 5.00 -3.50 37.09
C GLY A 39 3.93 -3.14 38.13
N GLU A 40 4.01 -1.92 38.63
CA GLU A 40 3.05 -1.37 39.58
C GLU A 40 1.75 -0.96 38.88
N LEU A 41 0.60 -1.41 39.40
CA LEU A 41 -0.72 -1.06 38.91
C LEU A 41 -1.49 -0.21 39.91
N TYR A 42 -2.08 0.87 39.43
CA TYR A 42 -2.92 1.77 40.21
C TYR A 42 -4.25 2.03 39.50
N GLY A 43 -5.31 2.06 40.28
CA GLY A 43 -6.62 2.53 39.81
C GLY A 43 -6.87 3.99 40.23
N VAL A 44 -7.68 4.71 39.45
CA VAL A 44 -8.28 5.98 39.88
C VAL A 44 -9.79 5.90 39.66
N ASN A 45 -10.55 6.04 40.76
CA ASN A 45 -12.01 6.08 40.77
C ASN A 45 -12.49 6.89 41.98
N PRO A 46 -13.36 7.91 41.81
CA PRO A 46 -13.80 8.79 42.90
C PRO A 46 -14.50 8.09 44.07
N LYS A 47 -14.92 6.83 43.90
CA LYS A 47 -15.76 6.11 44.88
C LYS A 47 -15.07 4.89 45.49
N LEU A 48 -13.90 4.49 44.99
CA LEU A 48 -13.22 3.24 45.38
C LEU A 48 -11.85 3.54 45.98
N THR A 49 -11.43 2.69 46.93
CA THR A 49 -10.08 2.67 47.48
C THR A 49 -9.30 1.44 47.08
N GLU A 50 -10.01 0.43 46.54
CA GLU A 50 -9.47 -0.78 45.96
C GLU A 50 -10.34 -1.16 44.76
N VAL A 51 -9.77 -1.75 43.71
CA VAL A 51 -10.45 -2.22 42.53
C VAL A 51 -9.71 -3.45 41.96
N GLN A 52 -10.42 -4.55 41.73
CA GLN A 52 -9.85 -5.82 41.26
C GLN A 52 -8.57 -6.27 42.01
N GLY A 53 -8.49 -5.98 43.33
CA GLY A 53 -7.35 -6.34 44.15
C GLY A 53 -6.15 -5.40 44.09
N ILE A 54 -6.26 -4.26 43.38
CA ILE A 54 -5.19 -3.23 43.34
C ILE A 54 -5.59 -1.95 44.08
N THR A 55 -4.60 -1.17 44.52
CA THR A 55 -4.80 0.14 45.18
C THR A 55 -5.50 1.09 44.21
N CYS A 56 -6.57 1.74 44.68
CA CYS A 56 -7.33 2.73 43.94
C CYS A 56 -7.37 4.08 44.68
N PHE A 57 -7.00 5.13 43.96
CA PHE A 57 -7.03 6.52 44.44
C PHE A 57 -8.30 7.21 44.03
N GLN A 58 -8.79 8.15 44.82
CA GLN A 58 -10.02 8.87 44.50
C GLN A 58 -9.79 10.01 43.50
N ASP A 59 -8.54 10.49 43.40
CA ASP A 59 -8.17 11.58 42.50
C ASP A 59 -6.74 11.37 41.97
N VAL A 60 -6.49 11.82 40.71
CA VAL A 60 -5.19 11.68 40.06
C VAL A 60 -4.07 12.39 40.78
N SER A 61 -4.37 13.44 41.56
CA SER A 61 -3.39 14.16 42.38
C SER A 61 -2.81 13.31 43.51
N GLN A 62 -3.50 12.26 43.94
CA GLN A 62 -3.07 11.33 45.00
C GLN A 62 -2.14 10.21 44.51
N LEU A 63 -2.07 10.00 43.18
CA LEU A 63 -1.20 8.99 42.57
C LEU A 63 0.29 9.25 42.95
N PRO A 64 1.12 8.20 43.07
CA PRO A 64 2.56 8.35 42.98
C PRO A 64 2.96 8.84 41.55
N GLU A 65 4.25 9.01 41.30
CA GLU A 65 4.75 9.13 39.94
C GLU A 65 4.47 7.85 39.18
N VAL A 66 3.94 7.97 37.91
CA VAL A 66 3.61 6.82 37.07
C VAL A 66 4.14 7.02 35.65
N ASP A 67 4.65 5.95 35.09
CA ASP A 67 5.19 5.95 33.72
C ASP A 67 4.13 6.16 32.67
N MET A 68 3.01 5.45 32.81
CA MET A 68 1.91 5.43 31.82
C MET A 68 0.56 5.66 32.50
N ALA A 69 -0.29 6.42 31.83
CA ALA A 69 -1.70 6.58 32.17
C ALA A 69 -2.60 6.06 31.06
N ILE A 70 -3.52 5.14 31.40
CA ILE A 70 -4.60 4.68 30.52
C ILE A 70 -5.90 5.36 30.95
N ILE A 71 -6.45 6.22 30.09
CA ILE A 71 -7.57 7.09 30.43
C ILE A 71 -8.86 6.55 29.79
N ALA A 72 -9.81 6.15 30.64
CA ALA A 72 -11.10 5.57 30.27
C ALA A 72 -12.29 6.38 30.84
N VAL A 73 -12.20 7.71 30.79
CA VAL A 73 -13.25 8.64 31.24
C VAL A 73 -13.67 9.57 30.10
N ALA A 74 -14.82 10.25 30.23
CA ALA A 74 -15.35 11.13 29.19
C ALA A 74 -14.37 12.26 28.80
N ALA A 75 -14.33 12.61 27.50
CA ALA A 75 -13.36 13.56 26.90
C ALA A 75 -13.22 14.89 27.67
N ARG A 76 -14.32 15.44 28.18
CA ARG A 76 -14.35 16.71 28.95
C ARG A 76 -13.47 16.71 30.20
N PHE A 77 -13.10 15.55 30.74
CA PHE A 77 -12.24 15.43 31.93
C PHE A 77 -10.76 15.19 31.58
N CYS A 78 -10.47 14.81 30.32
CA CYS A 78 -9.13 14.35 29.95
C CYS A 78 -8.07 15.45 30.04
N VAL A 79 -8.39 16.70 29.69
CA VAL A 79 -7.44 17.83 29.74
C VAL A 79 -6.90 18.05 31.15
N ASP A 80 -7.76 18.14 32.17
CA ASP A 80 -7.36 18.39 33.55
C ASP A 80 -6.59 17.21 34.14
N ILE A 81 -6.97 15.99 33.79
CA ILE A 81 -6.27 14.76 34.15
C ILE A 81 -4.86 14.77 33.56
N VAL A 82 -4.73 14.99 32.26
CA VAL A 82 -3.42 15.03 31.58
C VAL A 82 -2.55 16.15 32.14
N ARG A 83 -3.12 17.33 32.40
CA ARG A 83 -2.39 18.45 33.02
C ARG A 83 -1.83 18.07 34.37
N THR A 84 -2.63 17.46 35.24
CA THR A 84 -2.15 16.97 36.57
C THR A 84 -1.05 15.93 36.42
N LEU A 85 -1.25 14.94 35.56
CA LEU A 85 -0.29 13.84 35.36
C LEU A 85 1.04 14.34 34.78
N THR A 86 1.02 15.25 33.81
CA THR A 86 2.24 15.82 33.22
C THR A 86 2.99 16.72 34.16
N GLN A 87 2.26 17.58 34.92
CA GLN A 87 2.89 18.61 35.78
C GLN A 87 3.34 18.09 37.12
N THR A 88 2.64 17.08 37.70
CA THR A 88 2.88 16.66 39.09
C THR A 88 3.26 15.20 39.25
N LYS A 89 3.08 14.36 38.25
CA LYS A 89 3.30 12.90 38.33
C LYS A 89 4.35 12.38 37.34
N ASN A 90 5.03 13.27 36.64
CA ASN A 90 6.09 12.96 35.68
C ASN A 90 5.71 11.90 34.63
N THR A 91 4.40 11.76 34.34
CA THR A 91 3.88 10.79 33.37
C THR A 91 4.30 11.16 31.95
N LYS A 92 4.83 10.18 31.20
CA LYS A 92 5.37 10.37 29.84
C LYS A 92 4.62 9.58 28.77
N ALA A 93 3.81 8.60 29.14
CA ALA A 93 3.05 7.80 28.22
C ALA A 93 1.56 7.85 28.51
N PHE A 94 0.75 8.05 27.47
CA PHE A 94 -0.69 8.20 27.59
C PHE A 94 -1.41 7.34 26.54
N ILE A 95 -2.47 6.66 26.97
CA ILE A 95 -3.45 6.00 26.10
C ILE A 95 -4.82 6.54 26.47
N ILE A 96 -5.57 7.09 25.52
CA ILE A 96 -6.91 7.63 25.75
C ILE A 96 -7.92 6.83 24.93
N PHE A 97 -8.80 6.08 25.62
CA PHE A 97 -9.82 5.24 24.96
C PHE A 97 -11.02 6.02 24.47
N SER A 98 -11.35 7.09 25.18
CA SER A 98 -12.60 7.83 24.99
C SER A 98 -12.71 8.44 23.62
N ALA A 99 -13.94 8.44 23.09
CA ALA A 99 -14.38 9.27 21.97
C ALA A 99 -14.87 10.63 22.49
N GLY A 100 -15.19 11.56 21.56
CA GLY A 100 -15.65 12.91 21.87
C GLY A 100 -14.58 13.97 21.61
N PHE A 101 -13.69 13.70 20.64
CA PHE A 101 -12.59 14.58 20.23
C PHE A 101 -12.76 15.04 18.78
N SER A 102 -11.70 15.06 17.97
CA SER A 102 -11.72 15.58 16.60
C SER A 102 -12.68 14.85 15.66
N GLU A 103 -13.03 13.61 15.95
CA GLU A 103 -14.01 12.83 15.20
C GLU A 103 -15.46 13.31 15.43
N GLN A 104 -15.71 14.04 16.50
CA GLN A 104 -17.05 14.53 16.85
C GLN A 104 -17.30 15.94 16.30
N ASP A 105 -16.48 16.91 16.69
CA ASP A 105 -16.66 18.31 16.32
C ASP A 105 -15.40 19.17 16.55
N ALA A 106 -15.51 20.48 16.26
CA ALA A 106 -14.43 21.45 16.45
C ALA A 106 -14.04 21.66 17.93
N ALA A 107 -14.99 21.54 18.86
CA ALA A 107 -14.69 21.65 20.28
C ALA A 107 -13.89 20.44 20.77
N GLY A 108 -14.25 19.24 20.34
CA GLY A 108 -13.48 18.03 20.58
C GLY A 108 -12.07 18.10 19.99
N LYS A 109 -11.92 18.69 18.81
CA LYS A 109 -10.60 18.94 18.21
C LYS A 109 -9.75 19.91 19.04
N ALA A 110 -10.36 20.93 19.65
CA ALA A 110 -9.65 21.86 20.53
C ALA A 110 -9.12 21.16 21.80
N LEU A 111 -9.95 20.28 22.42
CA LEU A 111 -9.51 19.45 23.56
C LEU A 111 -8.32 18.56 23.19
N GLU A 112 -8.38 17.94 22.01
CA GLU A 112 -7.31 17.08 21.48
C GLU A 112 -5.99 17.86 21.32
N HIS A 113 -6.04 19.06 20.73
CA HIS A 113 -4.88 19.92 20.57
C HIS A 113 -4.28 20.36 21.92
N GLU A 114 -5.12 20.67 22.92
CA GLU A 114 -4.66 21.05 24.26
C GLU A 114 -3.96 19.88 24.96
N ILE A 115 -4.51 18.67 24.88
CA ILE A 115 -3.90 17.44 25.41
C ILE A 115 -2.54 17.19 24.76
N VAL A 116 -2.45 17.26 23.45
CA VAL A 116 -1.19 17.07 22.72
C VAL A 116 -0.15 18.10 23.17
N ALA A 117 -0.53 19.38 23.26
CA ALA A 117 0.37 20.45 23.71
C ALA A 117 0.92 20.21 25.14
N LEU A 118 0.09 19.73 26.08
CA LEU A 118 0.52 19.39 27.43
C LEU A 118 1.51 18.22 27.45
N ILE A 119 1.28 17.22 26.64
CA ILE A 119 2.15 16.03 26.55
C ILE A 119 3.48 16.36 25.86
N ASP A 120 3.45 17.18 24.81
CA ASP A 120 4.64 17.65 24.08
C ASP A 120 5.58 18.47 25.00
N GLN A 121 5.04 19.31 25.88
CA GLN A 121 5.82 20.10 26.83
C GLN A 121 6.71 19.26 27.73
N VAL A 122 6.33 18.02 28.01
CA VAL A 122 7.09 17.10 28.85
C VAL A 122 7.84 16.03 28.04
N GLY A 123 7.83 16.12 26.70
CA GLY A 123 8.42 15.13 25.82
C GLY A 123 7.74 13.75 25.91
N GLY A 124 6.45 13.73 26.24
CA GLY A 124 5.67 12.51 26.36
C GLY A 124 5.11 12.01 25.04
N THR A 125 4.37 10.90 25.07
CA THR A 125 3.74 10.27 23.91
C THR A 125 2.28 9.91 24.21
N LEU A 126 1.39 10.24 23.26
CA LEU A 126 -0.04 9.92 23.28
C LEU A 126 -0.40 8.93 22.19
N LEU A 127 -1.01 7.80 22.56
CA LEU A 127 -1.72 6.89 21.68
C LEU A 127 -3.23 7.18 21.74
N GLY A 128 -3.83 7.46 20.59
CA GLY A 128 -5.24 7.85 20.48
C GLY A 128 -5.46 9.36 20.31
N PRO A 129 -6.57 9.91 20.80
CA PRO A 129 -7.71 9.26 21.48
C PRO A 129 -8.57 8.36 20.59
N ASN A 130 -9.73 7.89 21.11
CA ASN A 130 -10.69 7.07 20.37
C ASN A 130 -10.08 5.76 19.81
N ASN A 131 -9.48 4.95 20.68
CA ASN A 131 -8.81 3.71 20.32
C ASN A 131 -9.14 2.58 21.30
N ILE A 132 -8.69 1.36 21.00
CA ILE A 132 -8.82 0.21 21.91
C ILE A 132 -7.58 -0.03 22.77
N GLY A 133 -6.50 0.77 22.59
CA GLY A 133 -5.24 0.63 23.29
C GLY A 133 -4.16 -0.10 22.49
N MET A 134 -3.20 -0.65 23.21
CA MET A 134 -2.13 -1.46 22.64
C MET A 134 -1.76 -2.62 23.57
N PHE A 135 -1.16 -3.63 22.97
CA PHE A 135 -0.48 -4.69 23.71
C PHE A 135 0.80 -5.14 23.01
N ASN A 136 1.69 -5.67 23.79
CA ASN A 136 2.92 -6.30 23.34
C ASN A 136 3.31 -7.42 24.32
N THR A 137 4.49 -8.00 24.19
CA THR A 137 4.98 -9.06 25.08
C THR A 137 5.19 -8.62 26.54
N HIS A 138 5.08 -7.32 26.87
CA HIS A 138 5.26 -6.79 28.24
C HIS A 138 3.96 -6.51 28.96
N PHE A 139 2.91 -6.07 28.25
CA PHE A 139 1.63 -5.73 28.86
C PHE A 139 0.46 -5.76 27.86
N ALA A 140 -0.74 -5.93 28.39
CA ALA A 140 -2.00 -5.95 27.63
C ALA A 140 -2.88 -4.74 27.98
N GLY A 141 -2.50 -3.55 27.49
CA GLY A 141 -3.20 -2.29 27.74
C GLY A 141 -4.37 -2.05 26.79
N VAL A 142 -5.25 -3.05 26.62
CA VAL A 142 -6.44 -3.00 25.73
C VAL A 142 -7.71 -3.35 26.50
N PHE A 143 -8.85 -2.78 26.07
CA PHE A 143 -10.14 -3.14 26.67
C PHE A 143 -10.94 -4.18 25.87
N THR A 144 -10.31 -4.87 24.94
CA THR A 144 -10.93 -5.89 24.07
C THR A 144 -10.50 -7.31 24.46
N THR A 145 -11.28 -8.29 24.09
CA THR A 145 -11.00 -9.73 24.21
C THR A 145 -11.58 -10.47 22.99
N PRO A 146 -10.99 -11.61 22.58
CA PRO A 146 -9.79 -12.24 23.13
C PRO A 146 -8.51 -11.49 22.78
N ILE A 147 -7.46 -11.65 23.61
CA ILE A 147 -6.12 -11.20 23.26
C ILE A 147 -5.41 -12.37 22.57
N PRO A 148 -4.80 -12.15 21.39
CA PRO A 148 -4.09 -13.19 20.64
C PRO A 148 -2.89 -13.75 21.41
N SER A 149 -2.46 -14.95 21.03
CA SER A 149 -1.17 -15.50 21.49
C SER A 149 -0.03 -14.60 21.05
N LEU A 150 0.85 -14.28 22.01
CA LEU A 150 2.00 -13.39 21.77
C LEU A 150 3.24 -14.22 21.48
N ASP A 151 3.96 -13.83 20.42
CA ASP A 151 5.22 -14.42 20.00
C ASP A 151 6.12 -13.28 19.47
N ALA A 152 7.37 -13.25 19.91
CA ALA A 152 8.34 -12.25 19.46
C ALA A 152 8.60 -12.28 17.95
N GLN A 153 8.36 -13.43 17.28
CA GLN A 153 8.44 -13.62 15.84
C GLN A 153 7.06 -13.52 15.15
N GLY A 154 6.00 -13.24 15.90
CA GLY A 154 4.66 -13.00 15.39
C GLY A 154 4.59 -11.73 14.51
N VAL A 155 3.41 -11.24 14.25
CA VAL A 155 3.23 -10.01 13.45
C VAL A 155 3.13 -8.77 14.34
N ASP A 156 3.66 -7.64 13.88
CA ASP A 156 3.29 -6.33 14.41
C ASP A 156 2.11 -5.79 13.63
N PHE A 157 1.06 -5.39 14.33
CA PHE A 157 -0.15 -4.88 13.70
C PHE A 157 -0.45 -3.45 14.16
N ILE A 158 -0.60 -2.53 13.20
CA ILE A 158 -0.93 -1.12 13.44
C ILE A 158 -2.27 -0.82 12.78
N SER A 159 -3.22 -0.31 13.56
CA SER A 159 -4.57 -0.04 13.08
C SER A 159 -5.07 1.37 13.43
N GLY A 160 -5.61 2.07 12.43
CA GLY A 160 -6.35 3.32 12.62
C GLY A 160 -7.74 3.11 13.24
N SER A 161 -8.29 1.89 13.16
CA SER A 161 -9.63 1.57 13.65
C SER A 161 -9.59 0.49 14.73
N GLY A 162 -10.16 0.79 15.91
CA GLY A 162 -10.22 -0.16 17.02
C GLY A 162 -11.08 -1.38 16.69
N ALA A 163 -12.31 -1.19 16.21
CA ALA A 163 -13.22 -2.29 15.89
C ALA A 163 -12.67 -3.19 14.77
N THR A 164 -12.11 -2.58 13.72
CA THR A 164 -11.51 -3.34 12.61
C THR A 164 -10.29 -4.14 13.07
N ALA A 165 -9.51 -3.60 14.02
CA ALA A 165 -8.38 -4.32 14.60
C ALA A 165 -8.86 -5.61 15.28
N VAL A 166 -9.91 -5.56 16.09
CA VAL A 166 -10.47 -6.74 16.76
C VAL A 166 -10.91 -7.80 15.73
N PHE A 167 -11.65 -7.39 14.70
CA PHE A 167 -12.13 -8.34 13.67
C PHE A 167 -11.00 -8.96 12.84
N ILE A 168 -9.91 -8.22 12.60
CA ILE A 168 -8.72 -8.77 11.93
C ILE A 168 -8.01 -9.77 12.84
N MET A 169 -7.84 -9.44 14.13
CA MET A 169 -7.22 -10.34 15.09
C MET A 169 -8.01 -11.66 15.25
N GLU A 170 -9.34 -11.58 15.42
CA GLU A 170 -10.19 -12.78 15.52
C GLU A 170 -10.07 -13.67 14.28
N ALA A 171 -10.12 -13.09 13.07
CA ALA A 171 -9.96 -13.83 11.82
C ALA A 171 -8.57 -14.47 11.69
N ALA A 172 -7.54 -13.84 12.22
CA ALA A 172 -6.16 -14.28 12.19
C ALA A 172 -5.89 -15.42 13.20
N MET A 173 -6.39 -15.25 14.43
CA MET A 173 -6.22 -16.23 15.52
C MET A 173 -6.78 -17.60 15.16
N GLY A 174 -7.98 -17.63 14.55
CA GLY A 174 -8.62 -18.89 14.14
C GLY A 174 -7.85 -19.66 13.05
N LYS A 175 -6.85 -19.02 12.43
CA LYS A 175 -5.99 -19.62 11.40
C LYS A 175 -4.55 -19.86 11.88
N GLY A 176 -4.20 -19.46 13.12
CA GLY A 176 -2.88 -19.69 13.71
C GLY A 176 -1.88 -18.53 13.57
N LEU A 177 -2.33 -17.32 13.24
CA LEU A 177 -1.43 -16.17 13.23
C LEU A 177 -1.17 -15.69 14.66
N THR A 178 0.09 -15.59 15.04
CA THR A 178 0.55 -15.01 16.31
C THR A 178 0.94 -13.54 16.16
N PHE A 179 0.93 -12.80 17.25
CA PHE A 179 1.25 -11.37 17.26
C PHE A 179 2.43 -11.07 18.18
N ASN A 180 3.29 -10.15 17.78
CA ASN A 180 4.31 -9.58 18.65
C ASN A 180 3.77 -8.33 19.36
N SER A 181 3.11 -7.45 18.59
CA SER A 181 2.53 -6.23 19.12
C SER A 181 1.33 -5.77 18.31
N VAL A 182 0.40 -5.08 18.97
CA VAL A 182 -0.75 -4.43 18.30
C VAL A 182 -0.90 -3.02 18.82
N TYR A 183 -1.01 -2.07 17.90
CA TYR A 183 -1.18 -0.64 18.19
C TYR A 183 -2.47 -0.15 17.55
N SER A 184 -3.41 0.36 18.35
CA SER A 184 -4.59 1.05 17.85
C SER A 184 -4.36 2.55 17.99
N VAL A 185 -4.15 3.25 16.87
CA VAL A 185 -3.79 4.68 16.90
C VAL A 185 -4.99 5.63 16.97
N GLY A 186 -6.21 5.14 16.73
CA GLY A 186 -7.44 5.94 16.80
C GLY A 186 -7.38 7.20 15.94
N ASN A 187 -7.70 8.35 16.52
CA ASN A 187 -7.67 9.66 15.83
C ASN A 187 -6.25 10.08 15.39
N SER A 188 -5.21 9.44 15.91
CA SER A 188 -3.81 9.79 15.61
C SER A 188 -3.47 11.24 15.93
N ALA A 189 -3.88 11.72 17.11
CA ALA A 189 -3.73 13.13 17.49
C ALA A 189 -2.27 13.59 17.54
N GLN A 190 -1.37 12.75 18.06
CA GLN A 190 0.06 13.01 18.12
C GLN A 190 0.86 11.97 17.34
N ILE A 191 0.58 10.67 17.53
CA ILE A 191 1.25 9.59 16.83
C ILE A 191 0.28 8.81 15.95
N GLY A 192 0.66 8.62 14.69
CA GLY A 192 -0.09 7.88 13.70
C GLY A 192 0.59 6.56 13.30
N VAL A 193 0.07 5.94 12.23
CA VAL A 193 0.62 4.69 11.67
C VAL A 193 2.08 4.89 11.26
N GLU A 194 2.41 6.04 10.69
CA GLU A 194 3.76 6.37 10.20
C GLU A 194 4.78 6.50 11.34
N ASP A 195 4.34 6.97 12.52
CA ASP A 195 5.20 7.11 13.70
C ASP A 195 5.54 5.76 14.33
N ILE A 196 4.52 4.88 14.43
CA ILE A 196 4.74 3.51 14.89
C ILE A 196 5.64 2.76 13.91
N LEU A 197 5.39 2.90 12.59
CA LEU A 197 6.21 2.25 11.57
C LEU A 197 7.67 2.75 11.60
N GLN A 198 7.89 4.06 11.84
CA GLN A 198 9.22 4.61 12.07
C GLN A 198 9.90 3.94 13.27
N HIS A 199 9.19 3.82 14.40
CA HIS A 199 9.75 3.17 15.59
C HIS A 199 10.14 1.72 15.28
N LEU A 200 9.25 0.95 14.65
CA LEU A 200 9.52 -0.43 14.28
C LEU A 200 10.70 -0.56 13.30
N ASP A 201 10.91 0.42 12.42
CA ASP A 201 12.06 0.46 11.52
C ASP A 201 13.37 0.77 12.25
N GLU A 202 13.37 1.79 13.12
CA GLU A 202 14.57 2.24 13.85
C GLU A 202 15.06 1.19 14.86
N THR A 203 14.15 0.37 15.37
CA THR A 203 14.46 -0.70 16.34
C THR A 203 14.58 -2.10 15.70
N TYR A 204 14.40 -2.22 14.39
CA TYR A 204 14.40 -3.52 13.71
C TYR A 204 15.77 -4.18 13.69
N VAL A 205 15.82 -5.41 14.20
CA VAL A 205 16.99 -6.31 14.14
C VAL A 205 16.59 -7.58 13.40
N HIS A 206 17.21 -7.84 12.26
CA HIS A 206 16.93 -9.04 11.46
C HIS A 206 17.11 -10.33 12.29
N GLY A 207 16.13 -11.23 12.20
CA GLY A 207 16.12 -12.50 12.94
C GLY A 207 15.67 -12.40 14.41
N SER A 208 15.57 -11.19 14.99
CA SER A 208 15.10 -10.98 16.36
C SER A 208 13.77 -10.23 16.42
N SER A 209 13.56 -9.25 15.54
CA SER A 209 12.30 -8.50 15.46
C SER A 209 11.27 -9.25 14.60
N ALA A 210 9.99 -9.07 14.90
CA ALA A 210 8.87 -9.59 14.13
C ALA A 210 9.06 -9.31 12.61
N PRO A 211 9.03 -10.32 11.75
CA PRO A 211 9.37 -10.15 10.34
C PRO A 211 8.22 -9.55 9.49
N ILE A 212 7.00 -9.55 10.00
CA ILE A 212 5.80 -9.15 9.27
C ILE A 212 5.14 -7.97 9.95
N LYS A 213 4.81 -6.93 9.18
CA LYS A 213 4.07 -5.75 9.62
C LYS A 213 2.74 -5.71 8.89
N LEU A 214 1.64 -5.64 9.63
CA LEU A 214 0.29 -5.47 9.11
C LEU A 214 -0.20 -4.06 9.40
N LEU A 215 -0.82 -3.42 8.42
CA LEU A 215 -1.33 -2.05 8.56
C LEU A 215 -2.81 -2.01 8.16
N TYR A 216 -3.62 -1.37 8.99
CA TYR A 216 -4.94 -0.89 8.61
C TYR A 216 -4.97 0.63 8.71
N ILE A 217 -5.08 1.30 7.58
CA ILE A 217 -4.87 2.75 7.46
C ILE A 217 -6.15 3.41 6.99
N GLU A 218 -6.64 4.40 7.75
CA GLU A 218 -7.78 5.24 7.36
C GLU A 218 -7.34 6.53 6.66
N SER A 219 -6.24 7.14 7.13
CA SER A 219 -5.62 8.30 6.48
C SER A 219 -4.10 8.20 6.54
N ILE A 220 -3.42 8.78 5.56
CA ILE A 220 -1.96 8.90 5.52
C ILE A 220 -1.63 10.39 5.66
N GLN A 221 -1.11 10.76 6.81
CA GLN A 221 -0.78 12.15 7.14
C GLN A 221 0.60 12.54 6.61
N GLN A 222 1.56 11.62 6.68
CA GLN A 222 2.97 11.82 6.33
C GLN A 222 3.44 10.77 5.31
N PRO A 223 3.01 10.85 4.03
CA PRO A 223 3.29 9.83 3.01
C PRO A 223 4.79 9.57 2.81
N GLN A 224 5.61 10.61 2.84
CA GLN A 224 7.06 10.48 2.66
C GLN A 224 7.72 9.75 3.83
N LYS A 225 7.21 9.92 5.05
CA LYS A 225 7.64 9.20 6.23
C LYS A 225 7.27 7.72 6.13
N LEU A 226 6.02 7.42 5.76
CA LEU A 226 5.55 6.06 5.51
C LEU A 226 6.43 5.37 4.46
N LEU A 227 6.67 6.03 3.33
CA LEU A 227 7.52 5.52 2.25
C LEU A 227 8.94 5.21 2.73
N LYS A 228 9.58 6.15 3.44
CA LYS A 228 10.95 6.02 3.94
C LYS A 228 11.09 4.79 4.84
N HIS A 229 10.23 4.69 5.86
CA HIS A 229 10.37 3.65 6.87
C HIS A 229 9.87 2.27 6.40
N ALA A 230 8.86 2.23 5.53
CA ALA A 230 8.44 0.97 4.90
C ALA A 230 9.55 0.39 4.00
N ARG A 231 10.22 1.22 3.22
CA ARG A 231 11.36 0.78 2.39
C ARG A 231 12.53 0.30 3.24
N SER A 232 12.93 1.06 4.25
CA SER A 232 14.02 0.70 5.16
C SER A 232 13.75 -0.66 5.84
N LEU A 233 12.52 -0.87 6.34
CA LEU A 233 12.11 -2.15 6.91
C LEU A 233 12.24 -3.31 5.91
N ARG A 234 11.81 -3.10 4.67
CA ARG A 234 11.93 -4.11 3.62
C ARG A 234 13.39 -4.42 3.26
N GLU A 235 14.23 -3.41 3.14
CA GLU A 235 15.67 -3.57 2.93
C GLU A 235 16.34 -4.37 4.05
N LYS A 236 15.84 -4.24 5.27
CA LYS A 236 16.24 -5.03 6.45
C LYS A 236 15.63 -6.44 6.48
N GLY A 237 14.74 -6.79 5.54
CA GLY A 237 14.14 -8.11 5.38
C GLY A 237 12.72 -8.26 5.94
N ALA A 238 12.11 -7.20 6.49
CA ALA A 238 10.71 -7.24 6.90
C ALA A 238 9.77 -7.26 5.70
N LYS A 239 8.55 -7.75 5.90
CA LYS A 239 7.46 -7.82 4.90
C LYS A 239 6.28 -7.00 5.41
N ILE A 240 5.64 -6.23 4.53
CA ILE A 240 4.57 -5.32 4.93
C ILE A 240 3.34 -5.56 4.07
N ALA A 241 2.18 -5.76 4.71
CA ALA A 241 0.89 -5.82 4.04
C ALA A 241 -0.06 -4.79 4.64
N ALA A 242 -0.90 -4.16 3.82
CA ALA A 242 -1.75 -3.08 4.27
C ALA A 242 -3.12 -3.06 3.60
N ILE A 243 -4.14 -2.70 4.40
CA ILE A 243 -5.43 -2.21 3.91
C ILE A 243 -5.43 -0.69 4.04
N LYS A 244 -5.82 0.03 2.96
CA LYS A 244 -6.21 1.44 3.03
C LYS A 244 -7.73 1.52 2.87
N ALA A 245 -8.41 1.98 3.90
CA ALA A 245 -9.85 2.20 3.86
C ALA A 245 -10.22 3.37 2.93
N GLY A 246 -11.39 3.31 2.30
CA GLY A 246 -11.87 4.39 1.42
C GLY A 246 -11.19 4.40 0.05
N SER A 247 -11.10 3.24 -0.61
CA SER A 247 -10.50 3.09 -1.95
C SER A 247 -11.41 3.52 -3.12
N SER A 248 -12.70 3.71 -2.88
CA SER A 248 -13.65 4.24 -3.86
C SER A 248 -14.15 5.61 -3.42
N GLU A 249 -14.75 6.38 -4.33
CA GLU A 249 -15.34 7.68 -3.99
C GLU A 249 -16.40 7.56 -2.88
N ALA A 250 -17.26 6.55 -2.95
CA ALA A 250 -18.24 6.26 -1.91
C ALA A 250 -17.57 5.83 -0.59
N GLY A 251 -16.55 4.98 -0.66
CA GLY A 251 -15.77 4.56 0.48
C GLY A 251 -14.99 5.71 1.11
N SER A 252 -14.44 6.63 0.30
CA SER A 252 -13.77 7.86 0.78
C SER A 252 -14.74 8.77 1.54
N ARG A 253 -15.95 8.98 1.02
CA ARG A 253 -16.98 9.74 1.76
C ARG A 253 -17.35 9.09 3.09
N ALA A 254 -17.51 7.75 3.10
CA ALA A 254 -17.80 7.00 4.32
C ALA A 254 -16.66 7.11 5.35
N ALA A 255 -15.42 6.94 4.93
CA ALA A 255 -14.25 7.07 5.80
C ALA A 255 -14.12 8.50 6.38
N SER A 256 -14.26 9.53 5.53
CA SER A 256 -14.20 10.93 5.97
C SER A 256 -15.32 11.29 6.97
N SER A 257 -16.52 10.74 6.78
CA SER A 257 -17.64 10.94 7.72
C SER A 257 -17.41 10.26 9.06
N HIS A 258 -16.65 9.15 9.08
CA HIS A 258 -16.39 8.38 10.30
C HIS A 258 -15.23 8.95 11.12
N THR A 259 -14.19 9.48 10.46
CA THR A 259 -12.95 9.88 11.14
C THR A 259 -12.72 11.39 11.17
N GLY A 260 -13.53 12.17 10.46
CA GLY A 260 -13.31 13.62 10.28
C GLY A 260 -12.07 13.96 9.44
N ALA A 261 -11.34 12.96 8.94
CA ALA A 261 -10.14 13.15 8.14
C ALA A 261 -10.47 13.21 6.63
N ILE A 262 -9.72 14.03 5.89
CA ILE A 262 -9.82 14.07 4.42
C ILE A 262 -9.21 12.79 3.86
N ALA A 263 -9.98 12.02 3.08
CA ALA A 263 -9.49 10.81 2.43
C ALA A 263 -8.49 11.16 1.32
N ASN A 264 -7.41 10.40 1.26
CA ASN A 264 -6.40 10.54 0.22
C ASN A 264 -6.88 9.94 -1.11
N ALA A 265 -6.42 10.48 -2.24
CA ALA A 265 -6.68 9.89 -3.55
C ALA A 265 -6.14 8.45 -3.62
N ASP A 266 -6.98 7.51 -4.01
CA ASP A 266 -6.64 6.08 -3.99
C ASP A 266 -5.47 5.73 -4.91
N THR A 267 -5.37 6.41 -6.04
CA THR A 267 -4.26 6.29 -6.99
C THR A 267 -2.91 6.69 -6.39
N ALA A 268 -2.88 7.76 -5.58
CA ALA A 268 -1.67 8.18 -4.88
C ALA A 268 -1.25 7.16 -3.81
N VAL A 269 -2.23 6.57 -3.11
CA VAL A 269 -1.96 5.50 -2.14
C VAL A 269 -1.43 4.25 -2.84
N ASP A 270 -2.01 3.87 -3.97
CA ASP A 270 -1.58 2.69 -4.72
C ASP A 270 -0.13 2.84 -5.21
N THR A 271 0.21 4.00 -5.79
CA THR A 271 1.58 4.29 -6.22
C THR A 271 2.57 4.36 -5.05
N LEU A 272 2.15 4.89 -3.89
CA LEU A 272 2.95 4.89 -2.67
C LEU A 272 3.24 3.47 -2.20
N PHE A 273 2.21 2.61 -2.11
CA PHE A 273 2.36 1.22 -1.66
C PHE A 273 3.23 0.41 -2.63
N GLN A 274 3.04 0.58 -3.93
CA GLN A 274 3.90 -0.04 -4.95
C GLN A 274 5.36 0.39 -4.77
N LYS A 275 5.61 1.69 -4.62
CA LYS A 275 6.95 2.25 -4.42
C LYS A 275 7.58 1.80 -3.09
N ALA A 276 6.80 1.72 -2.04
CA ALA A 276 7.23 1.20 -0.74
C ALA A 276 7.38 -0.32 -0.72
N GLY A 277 6.79 -1.02 -1.71
CA GLY A 277 6.68 -2.47 -1.77
C GLY A 277 5.81 -3.05 -0.67
N ILE A 278 4.77 -2.33 -0.31
CA ILE A 278 3.73 -2.77 0.58
C ILE A 278 2.73 -3.61 -0.22
N ILE A 279 2.39 -4.79 0.27
CA ILE A 279 1.37 -5.65 -0.35
C ILE A 279 0.01 -5.07 -0.02
N ARG A 280 -0.67 -4.51 -1.04
CA ARG A 280 -1.99 -3.90 -0.86
C ARG A 280 -3.08 -4.96 -0.78
N CYS A 281 -3.90 -4.90 0.28
CA CYS A 281 -5.08 -5.73 0.50
C CYS A 281 -6.35 -4.87 0.55
N TYR A 282 -7.49 -5.45 0.11
CA TYR A 282 -8.78 -4.74 0.05
C TYR A 282 -9.81 -5.26 1.05
N GLY A 283 -9.45 -6.32 1.81
CA GLY A 283 -10.32 -6.88 2.83
C GLY A 283 -9.55 -7.62 3.91
N ARG A 284 -10.22 -7.82 5.04
CA ARG A 284 -9.63 -8.45 6.24
C ARG A 284 -9.16 -9.87 5.96
N GLU A 285 -9.97 -10.70 5.27
CA GLU A 285 -9.61 -12.07 4.93
C GLU A 285 -8.38 -12.12 4.00
N GLU A 286 -8.31 -11.23 3.02
CA GLU A 286 -7.15 -11.12 2.14
C GLU A 286 -5.89 -10.73 2.91
N LEU A 287 -5.98 -9.75 3.84
CA LEU A 287 -4.86 -9.35 4.68
C LEU A 287 -4.36 -10.52 5.54
N VAL A 288 -5.27 -11.27 6.14
CA VAL A 288 -4.94 -12.44 6.98
C VAL A 288 -4.32 -13.56 6.15
N HIS A 289 -4.84 -13.85 4.95
CA HIS A 289 -4.24 -14.85 4.06
C HIS A 289 -2.85 -14.43 3.57
N VAL A 290 -2.68 -13.15 3.19
CA VAL A 290 -1.35 -12.60 2.85
C VAL A 290 -0.40 -12.73 4.03
N ALA A 291 -0.82 -12.35 5.24
CA ALA A 291 -0.01 -12.52 6.45
C ALA A 291 0.39 -13.98 6.67
N GLY A 292 -0.57 -14.91 6.54
CA GLY A 292 -0.31 -16.35 6.65
C GLY A 292 0.72 -16.85 5.62
N ILE A 293 0.62 -16.44 4.35
CA ILE A 293 1.61 -16.80 3.32
C ILE A 293 3.00 -16.24 3.70
N LEU A 294 3.06 -15.04 4.27
CA LEU A 294 4.31 -14.41 4.65
C LEU A 294 5.01 -15.10 5.85
N THR A 295 4.31 -15.93 6.63
CA THR A 295 4.94 -16.77 7.69
C THR A 295 5.70 -17.96 7.12
N TYR A 296 5.38 -18.39 5.91
CA TYR A 296 6.05 -19.49 5.23
C TYR A 296 7.35 -19.04 4.53
N PRO A 297 8.26 -19.99 4.19
CA PRO A 297 9.41 -19.70 3.36
C PRO A 297 9.00 -19.03 2.05
N GLN A 298 9.82 -18.11 1.56
CA GLN A 298 9.51 -17.35 0.37
C GLN A 298 9.44 -18.24 -0.88
N LEU A 299 8.35 -18.11 -1.65
CA LEU A 299 8.22 -18.70 -2.98
C LEU A 299 9.30 -18.11 -3.92
N LYS A 300 10.18 -18.96 -4.46
CA LYS A 300 11.30 -18.54 -5.31
C LYS A 300 11.05 -18.65 -6.82
N GLY A 301 9.85 -19.03 -7.21
CA GLY A 301 9.46 -19.21 -8.61
C GLY A 301 7.97 -18.97 -8.80
N LYS A 302 7.38 -19.55 -9.84
CA LYS A 302 5.96 -19.41 -10.18
C LYS A 302 5.24 -20.74 -10.31
N ARG A 303 5.96 -21.87 -10.26
CA ARG A 303 5.48 -23.20 -10.58
C ARG A 303 4.97 -23.89 -9.31
N ILE A 304 3.68 -24.15 -9.26
CA ILE A 304 3.01 -24.70 -8.08
C ILE A 304 2.62 -26.17 -8.33
N GLY A 305 3.02 -27.04 -7.44
CA GLY A 305 2.52 -28.41 -7.33
C GLY A 305 1.29 -28.44 -6.43
N ILE A 306 0.19 -29.00 -6.89
CA ILE A 306 -1.04 -29.16 -6.12
C ILE A 306 -1.17 -30.63 -5.76
N ILE A 307 -1.30 -30.92 -4.46
CA ILE A 307 -1.50 -32.27 -3.91
C ILE A 307 -2.88 -32.28 -3.25
N THR A 308 -3.72 -33.21 -3.65
CA THR A 308 -5.09 -33.27 -3.15
C THR A 308 -5.63 -34.69 -3.03
N HIS A 309 -6.61 -34.87 -2.16
CA HIS A 309 -7.46 -36.06 -2.14
C HIS A 309 -8.85 -35.79 -2.76
N ALA A 310 -9.09 -34.58 -3.28
CA ALA A 310 -10.36 -34.12 -3.82
C ALA A 310 -10.15 -33.25 -5.06
N GLY A 311 -10.57 -33.71 -6.23
CA GLY A 311 -10.30 -33.07 -7.52
C GLY A 311 -10.94 -31.68 -7.68
N GLY A 312 -12.17 -31.47 -7.18
CA GLY A 312 -12.90 -30.20 -7.34
C GLY A 312 -12.14 -28.96 -6.84
N PRO A 313 -11.72 -28.91 -5.57
CA PRO A 313 -10.90 -27.83 -5.02
C PRO A 313 -9.60 -27.61 -5.80
N ALA A 314 -8.93 -28.68 -6.23
CA ALA A 314 -7.70 -28.56 -7.01
C ALA A 314 -7.93 -27.88 -8.36
N VAL A 315 -9.06 -28.12 -9.03
CA VAL A 315 -9.43 -27.42 -10.28
C VAL A 315 -9.63 -25.93 -10.02
N MET A 316 -10.40 -25.57 -8.98
CA MET A 316 -10.63 -24.16 -8.62
C MET A 316 -9.32 -23.43 -8.29
N LEU A 317 -8.42 -24.09 -7.55
CA LEU A 317 -7.09 -23.53 -7.27
C LEU A 317 -6.26 -23.35 -8.54
N THR A 318 -6.24 -24.37 -9.43
CA THR A 318 -5.51 -24.29 -10.71
C THR A 318 -5.97 -23.09 -11.54
N ASP A 319 -7.29 -22.88 -11.63
CA ASP A 319 -7.87 -21.77 -12.39
C ASP A 319 -7.44 -20.41 -11.83
N VAL A 320 -7.51 -20.22 -10.52
CA VAL A 320 -7.16 -18.94 -9.91
C VAL A 320 -5.67 -18.65 -9.97
N LEU A 321 -4.82 -19.67 -9.78
CA LEU A 321 -3.36 -19.53 -9.94
C LEU A 321 -3.00 -19.11 -11.36
N SER A 322 -3.53 -19.82 -12.36
CA SER A 322 -3.26 -19.56 -13.78
C SER A 322 -3.74 -18.17 -14.22
N LYS A 323 -4.95 -17.77 -13.83
CA LYS A 323 -5.49 -16.43 -14.11
C LYS A 323 -4.63 -15.31 -13.54
N ASN A 324 -3.97 -15.57 -12.42
CA ASN A 324 -3.13 -14.61 -11.72
C ASN A 324 -1.62 -14.79 -12.03
N GLY A 325 -1.25 -15.49 -13.11
CA GLY A 325 0.13 -15.56 -13.62
C GLY A 325 1.07 -16.45 -12.83
N LEU A 326 0.54 -17.35 -12.00
CA LEU A 326 1.25 -18.51 -11.47
C LEU A 326 1.02 -19.71 -12.39
N GLU A 327 1.90 -20.69 -12.33
CA GLU A 327 1.90 -21.83 -13.24
C GLU A 327 1.60 -23.12 -12.46
N VAL A 328 0.81 -23.99 -13.05
CA VAL A 328 0.57 -25.35 -12.55
C VAL A 328 1.07 -26.31 -13.65
N PRO A 329 2.40 -26.54 -13.74
CA PRO A 329 2.98 -27.31 -14.82
C PRO A 329 2.64 -28.80 -14.71
N LYS A 330 2.51 -29.46 -15.84
CA LYS A 330 2.42 -30.91 -15.88
C LYS A 330 3.77 -31.50 -15.42
N ILE A 331 3.75 -32.40 -14.45
CA ILE A 331 4.94 -33.14 -14.01
C ILE A 331 5.18 -34.28 -15.01
N THR A 332 6.37 -34.30 -15.61
CA THR A 332 6.77 -35.27 -16.64
C THR A 332 8.03 -36.02 -16.26
N HIS A 333 8.50 -35.84 -15.03
CA HIS A 333 9.71 -36.45 -14.51
C HIS A 333 9.67 -37.98 -14.61
N PRO A 334 10.80 -38.68 -14.96
CA PRO A 334 10.83 -40.15 -15.09
C PRO A 334 10.38 -40.91 -13.85
N LYS A 335 10.55 -40.32 -12.65
CA LYS A 335 10.10 -40.94 -11.38
C LYS A 335 8.60 -40.84 -11.10
N THR A 336 7.80 -40.27 -12.00
CA THR A 336 6.34 -40.25 -11.85
C THR A 336 5.72 -41.66 -11.86
N GLU A 337 6.25 -42.58 -12.67
CA GLU A 337 5.78 -43.98 -12.69
C GLU A 337 6.14 -44.69 -11.38
N GLU A 338 7.33 -44.44 -10.85
CA GLU A 338 7.78 -45.00 -9.57
C GLU A 338 6.89 -44.49 -8.41
N LEU A 339 6.58 -43.19 -8.37
CA LEU A 339 5.66 -42.62 -7.39
C LEU A 339 4.25 -43.23 -7.55
N LEU A 340 3.73 -43.29 -8.78
CA LEU A 340 2.39 -43.83 -9.04
C LEU A 340 2.24 -45.28 -8.56
N SER A 341 3.29 -46.10 -8.69
CA SER A 341 3.29 -47.49 -8.22
C SER A 341 3.15 -47.63 -6.70
N GLN A 342 3.42 -46.56 -5.93
CA GLN A 342 3.29 -46.53 -4.47
C GLN A 342 1.95 -45.95 -4.01
N LEU A 343 1.10 -45.53 -4.95
CA LEU A 343 -0.24 -44.98 -4.67
C LEU A 343 -1.33 -46.00 -5.01
N TYR A 344 -2.53 -45.73 -4.55
CA TYR A 344 -3.67 -46.57 -4.90
C TYR A 344 -4.04 -46.49 -6.39
N PRO A 345 -4.53 -47.59 -6.98
CA PRO A 345 -5.03 -47.58 -8.36
C PRO A 345 -6.11 -46.51 -8.55
N GLY A 346 -5.98 -45.70 -9.56
CA GLY A 346 -6.84 -44.55 -9.83
C GLY A 346 -6.26 -43.22 -9.40
N SER A 347 -5.13 -43.19 -8.66
CA SER A 347 -4.39 -41.96 -8.36
C SER A 347 -3.77 -41.34 -9.62
N SER A 348 -3.49 -40.03 -9.57
CA SER A 348 -2.82 -39.26 -10.65
C SER A 348 -1.60 -38.53 -10.10
N VAL A 349 -0.51 -38.49 -10.85
CA VAL A 349 0.74 -37.80 -10.49
C VAL A 349 1.14 -36.73 -11.49
N SER A 350 0.23 -36.29 -12.34
CA SER A 350 0.52 -35.32 -13.41
C SER A 350 0.45 -33.84 -13.02
N ASN A 351 0.04 -33.48 -11.84
CA ASN A 351 -0.27 -32.15 -11.31
C ASN A 351 -1.57 -31.57 -11.90
N PRO A 352 -2.64 -31.45 -11.09
CA PRO A 352 -2.69 -31.83 -9.67
C PRO A 352 -2.41 -33.31 -9.41
N ILE A 353 -1.67 -33.58 -8.32
CA ILE A 353 -1.47 -34.94 -7.82
C ILE A 353 -2.70 -35.31 -6.99
N ASP A 354 -3.51 -36.24 -7.50
CA ASP A 354 -4.70 -36.75 -6.81
C ASP A 354 -4.41 -38.15 -6.27
N PHE A 355 -4.40 -38.28 -4.95
CA PHE A 355 -4.14 -39.57 -4.29
C PHE A 355 -5.38 -40.16 -3.63
N LEU A 356 -6.56 -39.75 -4.11
CA LEU A 356 -7.89 -40.21 -3.79
C LEU A 356 -8.36 -39.93 -2.35
N ALA A 357 -9.67 -39.93 -2.14
CA ALA A 357 -10.28 -39.69 -0.82
C ALA A 357 -9.89 -40.75 0.25
N THR A 358 -9.37 -41.89 -0.15
CA THR A 358 -8.86 -42.98 0.72
C THR A 358 -7.36 -42.92 0.94
N GLY A 359 -6.69 -41.87 0.41
CA GLY A 359 -5.25 -41.69 0.55
C GLY A 359 -4.79 -41.61 2.00
N THR A 360 -3.65 -42.23 2.30
CA THR A 360 -3.11 -42.35 3.65
C THR A 360 -2.03 -41.30 3.96
N ALA A 361 -1.74 -41.11 5.25
CA ALA A 361 -0.63 -40.28 5.72
C ALA A 361 0.69 -40.73 5.12
N GLN A 362 0.94 -42.04 4.99
CA GLN A 362 2.17 -42.56 4.36
C GLN A 362 2.26 -42.20 2.88
N GLN A 363 1.16 -42.24 2.13
CA GLN A 363 1.14 -41.83 0.72
C GLN A 363 1.40 -40.33 0.58
N LEU A 364 0.79 -39.51 1.43
CA LEU A 364 1.08 -38.07 1.46
C LEU A 364 2.56 -37.80 1.73
N ASN A 365 3.15 -38.49 2.72
CA ASN A 365 4.61 -38.36 3.01
C ASN A 365 5.47 -38.71 1.80
N THR A 366 5.12 -39.78 1.10
CA THR A 366 5.81 -40.20 -0.12
C THR A 366 5.70 -39.14 -1.21
N ILE A 367 4.49 -38.66 -1.50
CA ILE A 367 4.25 -37.63 -2.53
C ILE A 367 5.05 -36.34 -2.22
N LEU A 368 4.96 -35.85 -0.98
CA LEU A 368 5.68 -34.63 -0.58
C LEU A 368 7.20 -34.79 -0.68
N THR A 369 7.71 -35.99 -0.36
CA THR A 369 9.13 -36.29 -0.50
C THR A 369 9.59 -36.26 -1.96
N TYR A 370 8.81 -36.85 -2.90
CA TYR A 370 9.12 -36.80 -4.33
C TYR A 370 9.01 -35.36 -4.86
N CYS A 371 7.97 -34.64 -4.50
CA CYS A 371 7.77 -33.24 -4.90
C CYS A 371 8.90 -32.33 -4.42
N ASP A 372 9.40 -32.55 -3.21
CA ASP A 372 10.51 -31.76 -2.66
C ASP A 372 11.86 -32.09 -3.30
N LYS A 373 12.14 -33.38 -3.48
CA LYS A 373 13.50 -33.84 -3.80
C LYS A 373 13.74 -34.13 -5.28
N GLU A 374 12.71 -34.54 -6.02
CA GLU A 374 12.85 -35.07 -7.36
C GLU A 374 12.23 -34.17 -8.43
N PHE A 375 11.07 -33.55 -8.17
CA PHE A 375 10.33 -32.83 -9.20
C PHE A 375 10.76 -31.36 -9.30
N ASP A 376 11.81 -31.10 -10.09
CA ASP A 376 12.29 -29.73 -10.32
C ASP A 376 11.36 -28.87 -11.17
N GLU A 377 10.26 -29.45 -11.69
CA GLU A 377 9.23 -28.72 -12.42
C GLU A 377 8.37 -27.82 -11.52
N ILE A 378 8.41 -27.98 -10.18
CA ILE A 378 7.64 -27.19 -9.23
C ILE A 378 8.55 -26.46 -8.23
N ASP A 379 8.13 -25.27 -7.82
CA ASP A 379 8.86 -24.40 -6.90
C ASP A 379 8.27 -24.38 -5.48
N ALA A 380 7.00 -24.78 -5.35
CA ALA A 380 6.30 -24.90 -4.08
C ALA A 380 5.17 -25.94 -4.18
N MET A 381 4.68 -26.40 -3.03
CA MET A 381 3.60 -27.35 -2.90
C MET A 381 2.41 -26.73 -2.18
N VAL A 382 1.21 -27.02 -2.66
CA VAL A 382 -0.05 -26.74 -1.96
C VAL A 382 -0.75 -28.06 -1.67
N VAL A 383 -1.03 -28.33 -0.41
CA VAL A 383 -1.73 -29.54 0.03
C VAL A 383 -3.17 -29.18 0.40
N ILE A 384 -4.13 -29.70 -0.35
CA ILE A 384 -5.55 -29.57 -0.04
C ILE A 384 -6.02 -30.88 0.58
N PHE A 385 -6.26 -30.86 1.89
CA PHE A 385 -6.71 -32.04 2.60
C PHE A 385 -7.80 -31.73 3.63
N GLY A 386 -9.00 -32.19 3.35
CA GLY A 386 -10.13 -32.14 4.27
C GLY A 386 -10.46 -33.53 4.85
N SER A 387 -11.56 -33.62 5.56
CA SER A 387 -12.08 -34.91 6.05
C SER A 387 -12.95 -35.55 4.98
N PRO A 388 -12.65 -36.80 4.56
CA PRO A 388 -13.56 -37.55 3.73
C PRO A 388 -14.74 -38.13 4.51
N GLY A 389 -14.77 -37.98 5.86
CA GLY A 389 -15.78 -38.54 6.74
C GLY A 389 -15.67 -40.07 6.95
N LEU A 390 -14.61 -40.70 6.46
CA LEU A 390 -14.40 -42.16 6.50
C LEU A 390 -13.40 -42.57 7.58
N PHE A 391 -12.43 -41.72 7.90
CA PHE A 391 -11.37 -41.98 8.89
C PHE A 391 -10.85 -40.65 9.47
N GLY A 392 -10.11 -40.75 10.59
CA GLY A 392 -9.47 -39.60 11.22
C GLY A 392 -8.35 -39.00 10.35
N VAL A 393 -8.11 -37.69 10.48
CA VAL A 393 -7.11 -36.96 9.70
C VAL A 393 -5.85 -36.61 10.49
N ALA A 394 -5.81 -36.93 11.80
CA ALA A 394 -4.70 -36.53 12.69
C ALA A 394 -3.32 -36.93 12.15
N GLU A 395 -3.14 -38.21 11.75
CA GLU A 395 -1.87 -38.72 11.20
C GLU A 395 -1.46 -37.97 9.90
N VAL A 396 -2.43 -37.54 9.08
CA VAL A 396 -2.17 -36.78 7.86
C VAL A 396 -1.66 -35.39 8.20
N TYR A 397 -2.24 -34.73 9.20
CA TYR A 397 -1.81 -33.41 9.64
C TYR A 397 -0.45 -33.45 10.35
N GLU A 398 -0.16 -34.51 11.11
CA GLU A 398 1.18 -34.74 11.69
C GLU A 398 2.27 -34.89 10.60
N VAL A 399 1.99 -35.68 9.56
CA VAL A 399 2.90 -35.82 8.41
C VAL A 399 3.07 -34.50 7.68
N LEU A 400 1.99 -33.76 7.45
CA LEU A 400 2.03 -32.46 6.80
C LEU A 400 2.90 -31.47 7.59
N GLU A 401 2.70 -31.40 8.91
CA GLU A 401 3.51 -30.56 9.80
C GLU A 401 5.00 -30.95 9.77
N ALA A 402 5.31 -32.24 9.83
CA ALA A 402 6.70 -32.73 9.77
C ALA A 402 7.39 -32.36 8.45
N GLN A 403 6.66 -32.52 7.33
CA GLN A 403 7.17 -32.17 6.00
C GLN A 403 7.33 -30.65 5.83
N MET A 404 6.41 -29.84 6.34
CA MET A 404 6.53 -28.37 6.32
C MET A 404 7.79 -27.86 7.03
N LYS A 405 8.20 -28.53 8.12
CA LYS A 405 9.42 -28.22 8.87
C LYS A 405 10.73 -28.64 8.18
N SER A 406 10.68 -29.69 7.36
CA SER A 406 11.89 -30.33 6.79
C SER A 406 12.09 -30.10 5.30
N ALA A 407 11.07 -29.76 4.54
CA ALA A 407 11.12 -29.60 3.10
C ALA A 407 11.91 -28.34 2.69
N ARG A 408 12.61 -28.43 1.55
CA ARG A 408 13.33 -27.32 0.93
C ARG A 408 12.39 -26.33 0.22
N LYS A 409 11.28 -26.85 -0.33
CA LYS A 409 10.25 -26.07 -1.02
C LYS A 409 9.13 -25.71 -0.04
N PRO A 410 8.55 -24.50 -0.12
CA PRO A 410 7.40 -24.14 0.70
C PRO A 410 6.24 -25.11 0.51
N ILE A 411 5.59 -25.48 1.61
CA ILE A 411 4.35 -26.27 1.63
C ILE A 411 3.26 -25.43 2.27
N TYR A 412 2.16 -25.20 1.56
CA TYR A 412 1.01 -24.43 2.04
C TYR A 412 -0.16 -25.36 2.32
N PRO A 413 -0.65 -25.47 3.57
CA PRO A 413 -1.75 -26.33 3.94
C PRO A 413 -3.11 -25.64 3.72
N ILE A 414 -3.98 -26.23 2.93
CA ILE A 414 -5.39 -25.85 2.81
C ILE A 414 -6.23 -26.94 3.46
N LEU A 415 -6.86 -26.62 4.61
CA LEU A 415 -7.58 -27.54 5.47
C LEU A 415 -9.06 -27.12 5.56
N PRO A 416 -9.90 -27.44 4.55
CA PRO A 416 -11.24 -26.86 4.43
C PRO A 416 -12.29 -27.41 5.40
N SER A 417 -12.02 -28.53 6.09
CA SER A 417 -13.01 -29.25 6.90
C SER A 417 -13.11 -28.73 8.35
N VAL A 418 -13.27 -27.41 8.52
CA VAL A 418 -13.24 -26.71 9.83
C VAL A 418 -14.32 -27.16 10.84
N ILE A 419 -15.32 -27.91 10.40
CA ILE A 419 -16.41 -28.43 11.28
C ILE A 419 -16.13 -29.86 11.67
N ASN A 420 -15.86 -30.75 10.69
CA ASN A 420 -15.74 -32.20 10.92
C ASN A 420 -14.48 -32.61 11.68
N VAL A 421 -13.40 -31.82 11.53
CA VAL A 421 -12.09 -32.11 12.14
C VAL A 421 -11.55 -30.86 12.86
N LYS A 422 -12.45 -30.24 13.62
CA LYS A 422 -12.15 -28.98 14.34
C LYS A 422 -11.00 -29.16 15.32
N GLU A 423 -11.00 -30.25 16.09
CA GLU A 423 -9.99 -30.53 17.12
C GLU A 423 -8.60 -30.71 16.50
N GLU A 424 -8.51 -31.41 15.37
CA GLU A 424 -7.25 -31.64 14.65
C GLU A 424 -6.72 -30.34 14.03
N ILE A 425 -7.61 -29.48 13.53
CA ILE A 425 -7.20 -28.15 13.04
C ILE A 425 -6.73 -27.27 14.21
N GLU A 426 -7.44 -27.26 15.33
CA GLU A 426 -7.04 -26.54 16.54
C GLU A 426 -5.68 -27.04 17.05
N SER A 427 -5.46 -28.35 17.04
CA SER A 427 -4.16 -28.95 17.37
C SER A 427 -3.06 -28.48 16.41
N PHE A 428 -3.29 -28.57 15.09
CA PHE A 428 -2.35 -28.13 14.06
C PHE A 428 -1.97 -26.64 14.20
N VAL A 429 -2.96 -25.81 14.47
CA VAL A 429 -2.79 -24.37 14.71
C VAL A 429 -2.03 -24.11 16.02
N SER A 430 -2.32 -24.85 17.09
CA SER A 430 -1.66 -24.68 18.40
C SER A 430 -0.17 -25.01 18.38
N HIS A 431 0.29 -25.79 17.41
CA HIS A 431 1.71 -26.05 17.15
C HIS A 431 2.42 -24.91 16.41
N GLY A 432 1.76 -23.76 16.20
CA GLY A 432 2.32 -22.59 15.55
C GLY A 432 2.23 -22.61 14.02
N ASN A 433 1.39 -23.46 13.45
CA ASN A 433 1.17 -23.53 12.01
C ASN A 433 0.01 -22.63 11.60
N PHE A 434 0.14 -21.93 10.47
CA PHE A 434 -0.98 -21.21 9.86
C PHE A 434 -1.73 -22.13 8.88
N ALA A 435 -3.06 -22.21 9.00
CA ALA A 435 -3.90 -23.00 8.10
C ALA A 435 -4.78 -22.12 7.21
N PHE A 436 -4.86 -22.47 5.92
CA PHE A 436 -5.81 -21.87 4.98
C PHE A 436 -7.06 -22.76 4.91
N PHE A 437 -8.23 -22.13 4.72
CA PHE A 437 -9.51 -22.86 4.71
C PHE A 437 -10.26 -22.77 3.38
N ASP A 438 -9.74 -21.96 2.44
CA ASP A 438 -10.34 -21.75 1.12
C ASP A 438 -9.24 -21.60 0.06
N GLU A 439 -9.29 -22.45 -0.95
CA GLU A 439 -8.25 -22.54 -2.00
C GLU A 439 -8.24 -21.34 -2.95
N VAL A 440 -9.39 -20.75 -3.23
CA VAL A 440 -9.50 -19.60 -4.14
C VAL A 440 -8.95 -18.34 -3.47
N SER A 441 -9.34 -18.10 -2.23
CA SER A 441 -8.82 -16.99 -1.42
C SER A 441 -7.31 -17.11 -1.20
N PHE A 442 -6.83 -18.32 -0.91
CA PHE A 442 -5.40 -18.61 -0.82
C PHE A 442 -4.68 -18.31 -2.15
N GLY A 443 -5.19 -18.83 -3.27
CA GLY A 443 -4.59 -18.65 -4.59
C GLY A 443 -4.45 -17.18 -4.99
N ASN A 444 -5.48 -16.37 -4.74
CA ASN A 444 -5.44 -14.92 -4.96
C ASN A 444 -4.37 -14.24 -4.08
N ALA A 445 -4.31 -14.59 -2.80
CA ALA A 445 -3.32 -14.02 -1.88
C ALA A 445 -1.89 -14.44 -2.24
N LEU A 446 -1.66 -15.71 -2.61
CA LEU A 446 -0.34 -16.21 -3.05
C LEU A 446 0.14 -15.48 -4.29
N ALA A 447 -0.73 -15.31 -5.29
CA ALA A 447 -0.39 -14.58 -6.52
C ALA A 447 -0.02 -13.12 -6.22
N LYS A 448 -0.75 -12.46 -5.32
CA LYS A 448 -0.47 -11.09 -4.90
C LYS A 448 0.91 -10.97 -4.23
N VAL A 449 1.26 -11.88 -3.32
CA VAL A 449 2.58 -11.94 -2.69
C VAL A 449 3.67 -12.17 -3.73
N ALA A 450 3.47 -13.11 -4.66
CA ALA A 450 4.44 -13.44 -5.71
C ALA A 450 4.66 -12.30 -6.72
N GLN A 451 3.64 -11.47 -6.98
CA GLN A 451 3.73 -10.33 -7.89
C GLN A 451 4.37 -9.09 -7.26
N THR A 452 4.42 -9.01 -5.93
CA THR A 452 5.00 -7.85 -5.23
C THR A 452 6.53 -7.91 -5.32
N LYS A 453 7.08 -7.17 -6.30
CA LYS A 453 8.53 -7.10 -6.54
C LYS A 453 9.16 -5.94 -5.76
N THR A 454 10.38 -6.15 -5.32
CA THR A 454 11.25 -5.05 -4.89
C THR A 454 11.84 -4.39 -6.12
N ILE A 455 11.64 -3.08 -6.27
CA ILE A 455 12.22 -2.29 -7.35
C ILE A 455 13.15 -1.27 -6.73
N GLU A 456 14.28 -1.06 -7.37
CA GLU A 456 15.17 0.05 -7.05
C GLU A 456 14.43 1.36 -7.31
N THR A 457 14.34 2.20 -6.29
CA THR A 457 13.55 3.43 -6.35
C THR A 457 14.42 4.63 -6.62
N GLY A 458 13.84 5.64 -7.29
CA GLY A 458 14.52 6.87 -7.61
C GLY A 458 14.92 7.69 -6.37
N VAL A 459 16.10 8.28 -6.45
CA VAL A 459 16.54 9.32 -5.52
C VAL A 459 16.79 10.57 -6.36
N PHE A 460 16.19 11.68 -5.97
CA PHE A 460 16.37 12.95 -6.67
C PHE A 460 17.56 13.71 -6.08
N HIS A 461 18.52 14.04 -6.95
CA HIS A 461 19.68 14.86 -6.61
C HIS A 461 19.58 16.19 -7.37
N PRO A 462 19.10 17.26 -6.72
CA PRO A 462 18.93 18.55 -7.40
C PRO A 462 20.27 19.13 -7.83
N LYS A 463 20.31 19.65 -9.06
CA LYS A 463 21.41 20.47 -9.59
C LYS A 463 21.05 21.94 -9.33
N PRO A 464 21.80 22.67 -8.46
CA PRO A 464 21.43 24.03 -8.05
C PRO A 464 21.26 25.01 -9.23
N ASP A 465 22.16 24.98 -10.22
CA ASP A 465 22.10 25.85 -11.39
C ASP A 465 20.83 25.60 -12.22
N ARG A 466 20.46 24.31 -12.44
CA ARG A 466 19.24 23.93 -13.15
C ARG A 466 18.00 24.39 -12.39
N GLN A 467 18.00 24.21 -11.08
CA GLN A 467 16.90 24.67 -10.23
C GLN A 467 16.71 26.18 -10.29
N GLN A 468 17.79 26.94 -10.23
CA GLN A 468 17.73 28.38 -10.31
C GLN A 468 17.23 28.85 -11.69
N ALA A 469 17.70 28.23 -12.77
CA ALA A 469 17.23 28.53 -14.13
C ALA A 469 15.72 28.28 -14.27
N LEU A 470 15.25 27.11 -13.85
CA LEU A 470 13.83 26.74 -13.91
C LEU A 470 12.95 27.67 -13.07
N LYS A 471 13.35 27.99 -11.83
CA LYS A 471 12.61 28.91 -10.97
C LYS A 471 12.51 30.32 -11.53
N LYS A 472 13.54 30.78 -12.26
CA LYS A 472 13.52 32.07 -12.91
C LYS A 472 12.44 32.15 -13.99
N GLU A 473 12.24 31.07 -14.76
CA GLU A 473 11.23 31.03 -15.84
C GLU A 473 9.80 31.11 -15.35
N ILE A 474 9.51 30.59 -14.13
CA ILE A 474 8.17 30.62 -13.55
C ILE A 474 7.97 31.73 -12.51
N ALA A 475 8.93 32.61 -12.30
CA ALA A 475 8.87 33.66 -11.28
C ALA A 475 7.64 34.56 -11.47
N GLY A 476 6.73 34.56 -10.46
CA GLY A 476 5.49 35.33 -10.51
C GLY A 476 4.39 34.74 -11.41
N ALA A 477 4.59 33.55 -11.99
CA ALA A 477 3.58 32.90 -12.80
C ALA A 477 2.53 32.21 -11.93
N THR A 478 1.27 32.30 -12.34
CA THR A 478 0.13 31.58 -11.76
C THR A 478 -0.80 31.10 -12.87
N GLY A 479 -1.52 30.00 -12.64
CA GLY A 479 -2.39 29.42 -13.66
C GLY A 479 -1.61 28.73 -14.78
N TYR A 480 -2.15 28.71 -16.00
CA TYR A 480 -1.51 28.06 -17.15
C TYR A 480 -0.37 28.91 -17.70
N LEU A 481 0.79 28.26 -17.92
CA LEU A 481 1.96 28.92 -18.50
C LEU A 481 1.79 29.15 -20.00
N PRO A 482 2.34 30.26 -20.54
CA PRO A 482 2.42 30.49 -21.98
C PRO A 482 3.28 29.43 -22.68
N PRO A 483 3.03 29.12 -23.98
CA PRO A 483 3.81 28.14 -24.76
C PRO A 483 5.30 28.42 -24.75
N GLU A 484 5.72 29.69 -24.90
CA GLU A 484 7.16 30.09 -24.89
C GLU A 484 7.85 29.76 -23.55
N THR A 485 7.14 29.93 -22.43
CA THR A 485 7.69 29.56 -21.11
C THR A 485 7.84 28.05 -21.00
N ILE A 486 6.84 27.27 -21.45
CA ILE A 486 6.88 25.80 -21.47
C ILE A 486 8.07 25.33 -22.33
N ASN A 487 8.28 25.95 -23.50
CA ASN A 487 9.43 25.64 -24.37
C ASN A 487 10.77 25.87 -23.67
N ARG A 488 10.93 27.00 -22.96
CA ARG A 488 12.16 27.28 -22.20
C ARG A 488 12.37 26.26 -21.07
N LEU A 489 11.32 25.88 -20.34
CA LEU A 489 11.40 24.82 -19.32
C LEU A 489 11.84 23.50 -19.95
N PHE A 490 11.26 23.11 -21.09
CA PHE A 490 11.59 21.85 -21.77
C PHE A 490 13.02 21.87 -22.33
N GLN A 491 13.50 23.02 -22.85
CA GLN A 491 14.89 23.18 -23.26
C GLN A 491 15.87 23.02 -22.09
N ILE A 492 15.60 23.64 -20.93
CA ILE A 492 16.44 23.49 -19.72
C ILE A 492 16.44 22.02 -19.24
N MET A 493 15.32 21.34 -19.35
CA MET A 493 15.18 19.92 -18.99
C MET A 493 15.60 18.96 -20.11
N GLU A 494 15.94 19.46 -21.30
CA GLU A 494 16.28 18.66 -22.48
C GLU A 494 15.13 17.72 -22.89
N ILE A 495 13.88 18.10 -22.67
CA ILE A 495 12.69 17.38 -23.17
C ILE A 495 12.52 17.77 -24.65
N PRO A 496 12.53 16.81 -25.59
CA PRO A 496 12.36 17.11 -27.00
C PRO A 496 10.99 17.70 -27.27
N ILE A 497 10.96 18.87 -27.91
CA ILE A 497 9.72 19.52 -28.33
C ILE A 497 9.83 19.90 -29.81
N VAL A 498 8.71 19.81 -30.52
CA VAL A 498 8.64 20.18 -31.92
C VAL A 498 8.97 21.67 -32.09
N PRO A 499 9.76 22.08 -33.10
CA PRO A 499 9.96 23.49 -33.42
C PRO A 499 8.62 24.16 -33.66
N GLU A 500 8.41 25.32 -33.06
CA GLU A 500 7.16 26.06 -33.22
C GLU A 500 7.41 27.57 -33.34
N GLN A 501 6.44 28.23 -33.95
CA GLN A 501 6.43 29.68 -34.10
C GLN A 501 5.03 30.21 -33.87
N VAL A 502 4.87 31.23 -33.06
CA VAL A 502 3.59 31.91 -32.84
C VAL A 502 3.50 33.13 -33.78
N LEU A 503 2.42 33.18 -34.53
CA LEU A 503 2.06 34.29 -35.43
C LEU A 503 0.96 35.10 -34.75
N THR A 504 1.18 36.39 -34.55
CA THR A 504 0.21 37.30 -33.91
C THR A 504 -0.39 38.29 -34.87
N HIS A 505 0.34 38.58 -35.96
CA HIS A 505 -0.07 39.51 -37.01
C HIS A 505 0.10 38.88 -38.41
N ALA A 506 -0.64 39.38 -39.38
CA ALA A 506 -0.53 38.90 -40.75
C ALA A 506 0.88 39.13 -41.37
N SER A 507 1.61 40.16 -40.92
CA SER A 507 3.00 40.41 -41.32
C SER A 507 3.98 39.30 -40.88
N ASP A 508 3.64 38.49 -39.88
CA ASP A 508 4.51 37.43 -39.40
C ASP A 508 4.56 36.25 -40.42
N LEU A 509 3.59 36.20 -41.33
CA LEU A 509 3.55 35.20 -42.42
C LEU A 509 4.71 35.34 -43.40
N ASP A 510 5.33 36.54 -43.51
CA ASP A 510 6.51 36.80 -44.35
C ASP A 510 7.83 36.26 -43.72
N HIS A 511 7.78 35.86 -42.46
CA HIS A 511 8.96 35.46 -41.66
C HIS A 511 8.84 34.09 -41.02
N ILE A 512 8.33 33.09 -41.81
CA ILE A 512 8.14 31.73 -41.33
C ILE A 512 9.45 30.96 -41.39
N HIS A 513 9.77 30.29 -40.28
CA HIS A 513 10.95 29.43 -40.16
C HIS A 513 10.60 27.93 -40.13
N ILE A 514 9.29 27.57 -40.17
CA ILE A 514 8.79 26.19 -40.13
C ILE A 514 8.59 25.67 -41.56
N THR A 515 8.92 24.41 -41.81
CA THR A 515 8.81 23.77 -43.13
C THR A 515 7.44 23.18 -43.36
N TYR A 516 6.94 23.24 -44.62
CA TYR A 516 5.72 22.56 -45.03
C TYR A 516 5.95 21.05 -45.20
N PRO A 517 4.91 20.18 -45.02
CA PRO A 517 3.58 20.56 -44.55
C PRO A 517 3.55 20.92 -43.05
N MET A 518 2.61 21.79 -42.68
CA MET A 518 2.48 22.33 -41.35
C MET A 518 1.17 22.00 -40.67
N VAL A 519 1.17 22.20 -39.34
CA VAL A 519 -0.02 22.26 -38.48
C VAL A 519 -0.14 23.71 -37.97
N ALA A 520 -1.35 24.26 -37.98
CA ALA A 520 -1.66 25.52 -37.32
C ALA A 520 -2.69 25.30 -36.20
N LYS A 521 -2.41 25.92 -35.05
CA LYS A 521 -3.24 25.81 -33.85
C LYS A 521 -3.55 27.19 -33.29
N VAL A 522 -4.82 27.46 -32.94
CA VAL A 522 -5.16 28.72 -32.27
C VAL A 522 -4.48 28.82 -30.90
N VAL A 523 -4.00 30.00 -30.56
CA VAL A 523 -3.48 30.34 -29.20
C VAL A 523 -4.55 31.18 -28.50
N GLY A 524 -4.78 30.92 -27.21
CA GLY A 524 -5.81 31.56 -26.38
C GLY A 524 -6.80 30.56 -25.80
N PRO A 525 -7.66 29.92 -26.61
CA PRO A 525 -8.58 28.90 -26.13
C PRO A 525 -7.89 27.68 -25.50
N ILE A 526 -8.40 27.22 -24.36
CA ILE A 526 -7.81 26.09 -23.61
C ILE A 526 -8.01 24.75 -24.36
N HIS A 527 -9.22 24.53 -24.92
CA HIS A 527 -9.58 23.31 -25.68
C HIS A 527 -9.60 23.59 -27.18
N LYS A 528 -8.42 23.63 -27.80
CA LYS A 528 -8.23 24.04 -29.21
C LYS A 528 -9.03 23.18 -30.20
N THR A 529 -9.10 21.88 -29.96
CA THR A 529 -9.82 20.92 -30.85
C THR A 529 -11.32 21.14 -30.82
N ASP A 530 -11.91 21.37 -29.64
CA ASP A 530 -13.36 21.52 -29.46
C ASP A 530 -13.92 22.77 -30.16
N VAL A 531 -13.09 23.83 -30.25
CA VAL A 531 -13.46 25.06 -30.96
C VAL A 531 -13.07 25.04 -32.45
N GLY A 532 -12.66 23.89 -32.98
CA GLY A 532 -12.16 23.79 -34.36
C GLY A 532 -10.88 24.59 -34.58
N GLY A 533 -10.05 24.77 -33.57
CA GLY A 533 -8.86 25.60 -33.58
C GLY A 533 -7.59 24.90 -34.09
N VAL A 534 -7.68 23.74 -34.74
CA VAL A 534 -6.54 23.01 -35.29
C VAL A 534 -6.73 22.78 -36.79
N ARG A 535 -5.67 23.02 -37.57
CA ARG A 535 -5.61 22.77 -39.03
C ARG A 535 -4.39 21.91 -39.32
N LEU A 536 -4.60 20.77 -39.95
CA LEU A 536 -3.58 19.79 -40.29
C LEU A 536 -3.24 19.84 -41.79
N ASN A 537 -2.06 19.34 -42.15
CA ASN A 537 -1.63 19.17 -43.55
C ASN A 537 -1.64 20.46 -44.38
N ILE A 538 -1.24 21.59 -43.78
CA ILE A 538 -1.11 22.85 -44.50
C ILE A 538 0.08 22.75 -45.45
N ALA A 539 -0.18 22.74 -46.76
CA ALA A 539 0.78 22.37 -47.78
C ALA A 539 1.64 23.55 -48.28
N ASP A 540 1.12 24.77 -48.20
CA ASP A 540 1.77 25.96 -48.75
C ASP A 540 1.38 27.27 -48.02
N ALA A 541 1.98 28.36 -48.44
CA ALA A 541 1.78 29.70 -47.86
C ALA A 541 0.36 30.24 -48.05
N ALA A 542 -0.26 29.97 -49.19
CA ALA A 542 -1.62 30.45 -49.45
C ALA A 542 -2.66 29.76 -48.54
N ALA A 543 -2.52 28.44 -48.34
CA ALA A 543 -3.34 27.68 -47.42
C ALA A 543 -3.11 28.15 -45.97
N LEU A 544 -1.84 28.44 -45.59
CA LEU A 544 -1.52 28.93 -44.25
C LEU A 544 -2.17 30.30 -43.98
N GLN A 545 -2.09 31.23 -44.94
CA GLN A 545 -2.70 32.56 -44.81
C GLN A 545 -4.24 32.43 -44.59
N SER A 546 -4.91 31.64 -45.40
CA SER A 546 -6.37 31.39 -45.26
C SER A 546 -6.73 30.79 -43.88
N HIS A 547 -5.92 29.83 -43.40
CA HIS A 547 -6.12 29.23 -42.09
C HIS A 547 -5.80 30.19 -40.95
N PHE A 548 -4.76 31.02 -41.07
CA PHE A 548 -4.42 32.07 -40.10
C PHE A 548 -5.61 33.01 -39.92
N GLU A 549 -6.12 33.57 -41.00
CA GLU A 549 -7.27 34.48 -40.98
C GLU A 549 -8.50 33.83 -40.29
N SER A 550 -8.80 32.57 -40.64
CA SER A 550 -9.94 31.85 -40.03
C SER A 550 -9.76 31.53 -38.56
N LEU A 551 -8.54 31.20 -38.12
CA LEU A 551 -8.24 30.87 -36.74
C LEU A 551 -8.23 32.10 -35.84
N MET A 552 -7.78 33.24 -36.34
CA MET A 552 -7.80 34.53 -35.66
C MET A 552 -9.21 35.09 -35.42
N LEU A 553 -10.23 34.59 -36.14
CA LEU A 553 -11.65 34.93 -35.91
C LEU A 553 -12.29 34.12 -34.76
N LEU A 554 -11.62 33.10 -34.25
CA LEU A 554 -12.15 32.33 -33.14
C LEU A 554 -12.18 33.18 -31.85
N LYS A 555 -13.18 32.90 -31.01
CA LYS A 555 -13.34 33.59 -29.73
C LYS A 555 -12.09 33.37 -28.87
N ASP A 556 -11.58 34.44 -28.26
CA ASP A 556 -10.41 34.47 -27.37
C ASP A 556 -9.07 34.12 -28.08
N ALA A 557 -9.03 34.12 -29.42
CA ALA A 557 -7.79 33.93 -30.17
C ALA A 557 -6.84 35.09 -29.96
N THR A 558 -5.59 34.79 -29.56
CA THR A 558 -4.51 35.78 -29.38
C THR A 558 -3.38 35.59 -30.39
N GLY A 559 -3.37 34.52 -31.15
CA GLY A 559 -2.38 34.17 -32.16
C GLY A 559 -2.63 32.80 -32.78
N VAL A 560 -1.78 32.41 -33.71
CA VAL A 560 -1.75 31.11 -34.36
C VAL A 560 -0.36 30.49 -34.19
N LEU A 561 -0.26 29.38 -33.55
CA LEU A 561 0.94 28.58 -33.42
C LEU A 561 1.09 27.67 -34.62
N ILE A 562 2.24 27.71 -35.31
CA ILE A 562 2.56 26.81 -36.42
C ILE A 562 3.69 25.85 -36.04
N GLN A 563 3.59 24.62 -36.51
CA GLN A 563 4.54 23.51 -36.26
C GLN A 563 4.68 22.69 -37.55
N PRO A 564 5.83 22.00 -37.79
CA PRO A 564 5.91 21.02 -38.86
C PRO A 564 4.90 19.85 -38.61
N MET A 565 4.35 19.30 -39.69
CA MET A 565 3.50 18.13 -39.61
C MET A 565 4.35 16.89 -39.36
N LEU A 566 4.24 16.33 -38.17
CA LEU A 566 4.92 15.09 -37.79
C LEU A 566 3.94 13.91 -37.82
N THR A 567 4.49 12.71 -38.00
CA THR A 567 3.75 11.46 -37.93
C THR A 567 4.40 10.52 -36.94
N GLY A 568 3.60 9.77 -36.21
CA GLY A 568 4.11 8.83 -35.20
C GLY A 568 2.97 8.22 -34.40
N MET A 569 3.29 7.34 -33.49
CA MET A 569 2.35 6.83 -32.49
C MET A 569 2.12 7.90 -31.42
N GLU A 570 0.88 8.21 -31.16
CA GLU A 570 0.51 9.15 -30.09
C GLU A 570 0.64 8.46 -28.74
N ILE A 571 1.51 8.99 -27.88
CA ILE A 571 1.70 8.57 -26.49
C ILE A 571 1.53 9.77 -25.58
N TYR A 572 1.41 9.51 -24.28
CA TYR A 572 1.05 10.48 -23.27
C TYR A 572 1.98 10.43 -22.06
N VAL A 573 2.33 11.61 -21.53
CA VAL A 573 2.95 11.77 -20.21
C VAL A 573 2.32 12.96 -19.49
N GLY A 574 1.83 12.71 -18.28
CA GLY A 574 1.31 13.75 -17.41
C GLY A 574 1.93 13.69 -16.01
N ALA A 575 1.79 14.79 -15.28
CA ALA A 575 2.11 14.86 -13.86
C ALA A 575 1.01 15.63 -13.13
N LYS A 576 0.65 15.16 -11.93
CA LYS A 576 -0.34 15.79 -11.08
C LYS A 576 0.12 15.81 -9.63
N LYS A 577 -0.07 16.95 -8.96
CA LYS A 577 0.20 17.08 -7.52
C LYS A 577 -0.94 16.47 -6.71
N GLU A 578 -0.60 15.49 -5.89
CA GLU A 578 -1.55 14.75 -5.06
C GLU A 578 -1.39 15.14 -3.58
N GLY A 579 -1.75 16.37 -3.25
CA GLY A 579 -1.68 16.88 -1.87
C GLY A 579 -0.29 16.73 -1.25
N ASN A 580 -0.22 16.09 -0.09
CA ASN A 580 1.02 15.84 0.66
C ASN A 580 1.83 14.62 0.16
N PHE A 581 1.32 13.86 -0.82
CA PHE A 581 2.06 12.75 -1.44
C PHE A 581 3.17 13.24 -2.37
N GLY A 582 3.05 14.44 -2.91
CA GLY A 582 3.91 14.96 -3.96
C GLY A 582 3.26 14.77 -5.34
N HIS A 583 4.07 14.54 -6.39
CA HIS A 583 3.57 14.37 -7.75
C HIS A 583 3.49 12.89 -8.14
N THR A 584 2.38 12.52 -8.78
CA THR A 584 2.26 11.28 -9.55
C THR A 584 2.52 11.58 -11.03
N ILE A 585 3.30 10.71 -11.67
CA ILE A 585 3.50 10.69 -13.12
C ILE A 585 2.56 9.66 -13.70
N VAL A 586 1.94 10.01 -14.82
CA VAL A 586 1.06 9.13 -15.59
C VAL A 586 1.65 8.98 -16.98
N CYS A 587 1.67 7.77 -17.54
CA CYS A 587 2.05 7.53 -18.92
C CYS A 587 1.12 6.52 -19.59
N GLY A 588 0.98 6.58 -20.92
CA GLY A 588 0.12 5.67 -21.67
C GLY A 588 0.04 6.02 -23.15
N LEU A 589 -0.98 5.47 -23.85
CA LEU A 589 -1.33 5.91 -25.19
C LEU A 589 -1.92 7.30 -25.14
N GLY A 590 -1.59 8.14 -26.13
CA GLY A 590 -2.05 9.51 -26.26
C GLY A 590 -3.25 9.68 -27.20
N GLY A 591 -3.57 10.95 -27.49
CA GLY A 591 -4.66 11.31 -28.39
C GLY A 591 -6.02 10.79 -27.92
N ILE A 592 -6.87 10.42 -28.86
CA ILE A 592 -8.22 9.89 -28.59
C ILE A 592 -8.17 8.57 -27.81
N MET A 593 -7.09 7.81 -27.93
CA MET A 593 -6.97 6.48 -27.32
C MET A 593 -6.94 6.54 -25.78
N ILE A 594 -6.46 7.62 -25.17
CA ILE A 594 -6.47 7.75 -23.70
C ILE A 594 -7.89 7.83 -23.15
N GLU A 595 -8.80 8.52 -23.85
CA GLU A 595 -10.20 8.68 -23.42
C GLU A 595 -10.99 7.38 -23.53
N VAL A 596 -10.72 6.59 -24.58
CA VAL A 596 -11.46 5.36 -24.89
C VAL A 596 -10.93 4.16 -24.12
N MET A 597 -9.62 3.96 -24.10
CA MET A 597 -9.00 2.75 -23.54
C MET A 597 -8.59 2.88 -22.08
N GLN A 598 -8.34 4.10 -21.60
CA GLN A 598 -7.86 4.39 -20.24
C GLN A 598 -6.65 3.50 -19.82
N ASP A 599 -5.82 3.16 -20.82
CA ASP A 599 -4.63 2.34 -20.61
C ASP A 599 -3.47 3.22 -20.16
N VAL A 600 -3.41 3.45 -18.87
CA VAL A 600 -2.40 4.30 -18.22
C VAL A 600 -1.70 3.55 -17.10
N SER A 601 -0.45 3.92 -16.88
CA SER A 601 0.36 3.48 -15.75
C SER A 601 0.84 4.69 -14.96
N MET A 602 0.92 4.54 -13.63
CA MET A 602 1.23 5.64 -12.72
C MET A 602 2.42 5.29 -11.83
N GLY A 603 3.17 6.33 -11.42
CA GLY A 603 4.27 6.21 -10.48
C GLY A 603 4.45 7.48 -9.64
N LEU A 604 4.81 7.31 -8.36
CA LEU A 604 5.08 8.41 -7.44
C LEU A 604 6.52 8.91 -7.60
N THR A 605 6.69 10.22 -7.73
CA THR A 605 8.02 10.85 -7.86
C THR A 605 8.83 10.78 -6.54
N PRO A 606 10.18 10.84 -6.61
CA PRO A 606 11.04 10.76 -7.80
C PRO A 606 11.08 9.34 -8.38
N LEU A 607 11.09 9.21 -9.72
CA LEU A 607 11.12 7.91 -10.38
C LEU A 607 12.55 7.50 -10.74
N SER A 608 12.85 6.20 -10.63
CA SER A 608 14.04 5.55 -11.19
C SER A 608 13.77 5.00 -12.58
N LYS A 609 14.85 4.70 -13.33
CA LYS A 609 14.73 4.02 -14.63
C LYS A 609 13.99 2.68 -14.53
N PRO A 610 14.30 1.78 -13.56
CA PRO A 610 13.56 0.53 -13.39
C PRO A 610 12.06 0.72 -13.07
N GLU A 611 11.69 1.75 -12.29
CA GLU A 611 10.28 2.06 -12.02
C GLU A 611 9.57 2.48 -13.32
N ILE A 612 10.20 3.31 -14.14
CA ILE A 612 9.65 3.77 -15.43
C ILE A 612 9.50 2.61 -16.41
N GLU A 613 10.50 1.74 -16.54
CA GLU A 613 10.42 0.54 -17.38
C GLU A 613 9.27 -0.36 -16.94
N GLN A 614 9.06 -0.52 -15.64
CA GLN A 614 7.93 -1.25 -15.13
C GLN A 614 6.59 -0.55 -15.43
N MET A 615 6.52 0.78 -15.31
CA MET A 615 5.32 1.54 -15.68
C MET A 615 4.95 1.29 -17.15
N ILE A 616 5.91 1.41 -18.05
CA ILE A 616 5.69 1.20 -19.48
C ILE A 616 5.27 -0.26 -19.76
N SER A 617 5.93 -1.24 -19.14
CA SER A 617 5.64 -2.66 -19.37
C SER A 617 4.28 -3.12 -18.83
N ARG A 618 3.66 -2.38 -17.92
CA ARG A 618 2.31 -2.65 -17.38
C ARG A 618 1.18 -2.18 -18.30
N LEU A 619 1.46 -1.34 -19.27
CA LEU A 619 0.47 -0.91 -20.24
C LEU A 619 -0.06 -2.11 -21.04
N LYS A 620 -1.37 -2.22 -21.19
CA LYS A 620 -1.98 -3.24 -22.06
C LYS A 620 -1.50 -3.11 -23.50
N ALA A 621 -1.24 -1.87 -23.92
CA ALA A 621 -0.68 -1.53 -25.21
C ALA A 621 0.82 -1.79 -25.33
N TYR A 622 1.53 -2.28 -24.30
CA TYR A 622 2.97 -2.53 -24.37
C TYR A 622 3.45 -3.34 -25.57
N PRO A 623 2.74 -4.42 -26.00
CA PRO A 623 3.11 -5.13 -27.23
C PRO A 623 3.04 -4.24 -28.49
N MET A 624 2.14 -3.27 -28.53
CA MET A 624 2.06 -2.30 -29.65
C MET A 624 3.26 -1.36 -29.64
N LEU A 625 3.70 -0.92 -28.45
CA LEU A 625 4.89 -0.09 -28.29
C LEU A 625 6.16 -0.80 -28.73
N GLN A 626 6.24 -2.12 -28.53
CA GLN A 626 7.35 -2.95 -29.00
C GLN A 626 7.32 -3.26 -30.51
N GLY A 627 6.14 -3.12 -31.14
CA GLY A 627 5.91 -3.47 -32.55
C GLY A 627 5.16 -4.77 -32.74
N ILE A 628 4.19 -4.74 -33.67
CA ILE A 628 3.32 -5.89 -33.97
C ILE A 628 3.21 -6.11 -35.49
N ARG A 629 3.19 -7.38 -35.91
CA ARG A 629 2.90 -7.80 -37.29
C ARG A 629 3.80 -7.12 -38.34
N GLY A 630 5.10 -7.03 -38.07
CA GLY A 630 6.08 -6.43 -38.98
C GLY A 630 6.12 -4.90 -38.98
N LYS A 631 5.28 -4.23 -38.18
CA LYS A 631 5.47 -2.81 -37.84
C LYS A 631 6.46 -2.71 -36.69
N LYS A 632 7.46 -1.86 -36.85
CA LYS A 632 8.42 -1.58 -35.81
C LYS A 632 7.76 -0.80 -34.67
N GLY A 633 8.30 -0.95 -33.46
CA GLY A 633 7.82 -0.24 -32.28
C GLY A 633 8.33 1.19 -32.22
N ILE A 634 8.13 1.80 -31.07
CA ILE A 634 8.62 3.16 -30.76
C ILE A 634 10.00 3.10 -30.08
N ALA A 635 10.66 4.23 -29.98
CA ALA A 635 11.88 4.42 -29.20
C ALA A 635 11.57 4.40 -27.68
N ILE A 636 11.36 3.20 -27.11
CA ILE A 636 10.92 3.01 -25.71
C ILE A 636 11.90 3.67 -24.72
N ASP A 637 13.22 3.58 -24.98
CA ASP A 637 14.22 4.22 -24.12
C ASP A 637 14.09 5.75 -24.12
N GLN A 638 13.75 6.36 -25.25
CA GLN A 638 13.51 7.82 -25.30
C GLN A 638 12.21 8.19 -24.60
N PHE A 639 11.17 7.36 -24.74
CA PHE A 639 9.93 7.53 -23.97
C PHE A 639 10.21 7.48 -22.47
N ALA A 640 10.99 6.51 -22.01
CA ALA A 640 11.43 6.43 -20.62
C ALA A 640 12.23 7.66 -20.16
N GLN A 641 13.09 8.21 -21.04
CA GLN A 641 13.83 9.44 -20.73
C GLN A 641 12.91 10.66 -20.57
N VAL A 642 11.87 10.80 -21.41
CA VAL A 642 10.90 11.88 -21.26
C VAL A 642 10.18 11.77 -19.93
N ILE A 643 9.71 10.56 -19.55
CA ILE A 643 9.07 10.31 -18.25
C ILE A 643 10.00 10.70 -17.09
N LEU A 644 11.28 10.32 -17.16
CA LEU A 644 12.28 10.66 -16.14
C LEU A 644 12.45 12.17 -16.00
N LYS A 645 12.60 12.88 -17.11
CA LYS A 645 12.78 14.35 -17.14
C LYS A 645 11.54 15.08 -16.61
N VAL A 646 10.33 14.59 -16.90
CA VAL A 646 9.09 15.12 -16.32
C VAL A 646 9.06 14.87 -14.81
N SER A 647 9.46 13.67 -14.35
CA SER A 647 9.58 13.37 -12.92
C SER A 647 10.58 14.29 -12.21
N GLU A 648 11.71 14.61 -12.84
CA GLU A 648 12.69 15.55 -12.31
C GLU A 648 12.15 17.00 -12.33
N LEU A 649 11.50 17.43 -13.40
CA LEU A 649 10.95 18.79 -13.54
C LEU A 649 10.01 19.13 -12.38
N VAL A 650 9.07 18.23 -12.04
CA VAL A 650 8.14 18.48 -10.93
C VAL A 650 8.82 18.38 -9.55
N GLN A 651 10.00 17.78 -9.46
CA GLN A 651 10.81 17.82 -8.24
C GLN A 651 11.59 19.14 -8.11
N TYR A 652 12.03 19.73 -9.23
CA TYR A 652 12.63 21.07 -9.24
C TYR A 652 11.62 22.17 -8.97
N LEU A 653 10.39 22.00 -9.49
CA LEU A 653 9.29 22.95 -9.44
C LEU A 653 8.05 22.33 -8.75
N PRO A 654 8.06 22.19 -7.42
CA PRO A 654 6.93 21.62 -6.67
C PRO A 654 5.67 22.51 -6.71
N GLU A 655 5.77 23.72 -7.27
CA GLU A 655 4.68 24.65 -7.55
C GLU A 655 3.80 24.19 -8.73
N ILE A 656 4.28 23.28 -9.57
CA ILE A 656 3.49 22.69 -10.66
C ILE A 656 2.35 21.88 -10.04
N GLU A 657 1.11 22.24 -10.35
CA GLU A 657 -0.08 21.47 -9.95
C GLU A 657 -0.40 20.37 -10.95
N GLU A 658 -0.25 20.69 -12.23
CA GLU A 658 -0.57 19.81 -13.33
C GLU A 658 0.39 20.08 -14.51
N LEU A 659 0.86 19.01 -15.11
CA LEU A 659 1.62 19.01 -16.35
C LEU A 659 1.02 17.94 -17.27
N ASP A 660 0.78 18.30 -18.51
CA ASP A 660 0.17 17.42 -19.51
C ASP A 660 0.92 17.59 -20.84
N ILE A 661 1.48 16.48 -21.36
CA ILE A 661 2.11 16.43 -22.69
C ILE A 661 1.28 15.46 -23.52
N ASN A 662 0.39 16.00 -24.35
CA ASN A 662 -0.55 15.22 -25.16
C ASN A 662 -0.89 15.92 -26.49
N PRO A 663 -0.44 15.34 -27.62
CA PRO A 663 0.36 14.11 -27.70
C PRO A 663 1.88 14.34 -27.61
N LEU A 664 2.57 13.26 -27.19
CA LEU A 664 3.94 12.99 -27.61
C LEU A 664 3.85 12.14 -28.88
N LEU A 665 4.57 12.48 -29.94
CA LEU A 665 4.70 11.66 -31.14
C LEU A 665 5.97 10.80 -31.03
N ALA A 666 5.78 9.49 -31.11
CA ALA A 666 6.83 8.50 -31.01
C ALA A 666 7.03 7.75 -32.34
N THR A 667 8.26 7.68 -32.80
CA THR A 667 8.72 6.89 -33.94
C THR A 667 9.70 5.81 -33.47
N GLU A 668 10.30 5.07 -34.38
CA GLU A 668 11.36 4.09 -34.07
C GLU A 668 12.61 4.72 -33.46
N THR A 669 12.86 6.00 -33.70
CA THR A 669 14.12 6.67 -33.37
C THR A 669 13.97 7.84 -32.42
N GLU A 670 12.77 8.42 -32.30
CA GLU A 670 12.58 9.64 -31.52
C GLU A 670 11.21 9.73 -30.85
N VAL A 671 11.15 10.50 -29.78
CA VAL A 671 9.92 10.89 -29.06
C VAL A 671 9.95 12.39 -28.88
N VAL A 672 8.93 13.09 -29.39
CA VAL A 672 8.88 14.56 -29.43
C VAL A 672 7.53 15.06 -28.89
N ALA A 673 7.56 16.05 -28.01
CA ALA A 673 6.37 16.74 -27.51
C ALA A 673 5.77 17.63 -28.60
N VAL A 674 4.47 17.56 -28.84
CA VAL A 674 3.75 18.32 -29.85
C VAL A 674 2.79 19.33 -29.22
N ASP A 675 2.22 19.00 -28.08
CA ASP A 675 1.44 19.94 -27.27
C ASP A 675 1.72 19.68 -25.80
N ALA A 676 1.85 20.74 -25.01
CA ALA A 676 2.07 20.64 -23.59
C ALA A 676 1.35 21.76 -22.84
N ARG A 677 0.89 21.44 -21.64
CA ARG A 677 0.27 22.38 -20.72
C ARG A 677 0.89 22.21 -19.34
N ILE A 678 1.16 23.34 -18.68
CA ILE A 678 1.66 23.35 -17.31
C ILE A 678 0.85 24.38 -16.54
N ARG A 679 0.32 23.97 -15.39
CA ARG A 679 -0.40 24.84 -14.47
C ARG A 679 0.38 25.00 -13.18
N ILE A 680 0.61 26.23 -12.77
CA ILE A 680 1.27 26.62 -11.52
C ILE A 680 0.19 26.95 -10.47
N SER A 681 0.42 26.56 -9.20
CA SER A 681 -0.46 26.88 -8.09
C SER A 681 -0.61 28.39 -7.89
N ASN A 682 -1.81 28.83 -7.54
CA ASN A 682 -2.01 30.19 -7.00
C ASN A 682 -1.51 30.16 -5.54
N PHE A 683 -0.51 30.98 -5.22
CA PHE A 683 -0.02 31.17 -3.86
C PHE A 683 -1.02 31.97 -3.02
#